data_bc0c0d8f286c36ae5291f338f8642322
#
_entry.id   bc0c0d8f286c36ae5291f338f8642322
#
_cell.length_a   1.000
_cell.length_b   1.000
_cell.length_c   1.000
_cell.angle_alpha   90.00
_cell.angle_beta   90.00
_cell.angle_gamma   90.00
#
_symmetry.space_group_name_H-M   'P 1'
#
loop_
_entity.id
_entity.type
_entity.pdbx_description
1 polymer ?
#
loop_
_entity_poly.entity_id
_entity_poly.type
_entity_poly.pdbx_seq_one_letter_code
_entity_poly.pdbx_strand_id
1 'polypeptide(L)'
;MRTKTLLTAARFAKQGQPLETIALPHTWNAFDGQDGGNDYWRGIGIYEIDLPNPTKGKKQYIELQGANHVATVYCNGRELGTHKGGFSTFRFDLTPAMKAAENVLTVVVSNAISDVYPQTADFTFYGGLYRDVNFIEVEDAHFDLLLDGTEAVFVTPHCSGKTRLDLFTVNAEGCVVKVELKDHDGNTVGTAVTDAAAHNHVLIDVKNPHLWNGMADPYCYSAVACILRGDEVLDTVAVTYGYRSFHVDAATGFCLNGKNVPLRGVSRHQDRLDKGWAISKADHEEDIALIKELGANTIRLAHYQHDQYFYDLCDRTGFALWAEIPFISKFIPSEEAYENTISQMTELVAQNYNHPSIFFWGISNEILIGTDIEPLRKNLRDLHKLAKSMDPSRLTTIAQVSGTPMDSEHNYITDVVSYNHYFGWYGGDVSMNGPWLDAYHKLNPDIPLGVSEYGVENITKWHSATPMNHDYTEEYASYYHHEMLKTFETRPYLWATHVWNCFDFAADARDEGGVVGRNNKGLITYDRKLKKDAYFLYKAYWNEEPMIHVAGRRWADRAPKERNITVYTNCDKVTLVVNGVEAATAKAVDHAVVFENVALRDGENTVTAKCGEISDTITLCGVAEHNSAYTLPDIAAAMAMGNWFDDVADNEENDEIEVIDGYYSIEDPFAVLVANEECVKCVKGWFMTMGNLTMASMIGAIAGMMGDAKITMLQSMLGDVTQKDFAKLNRLLSRIRK
;
A
#
# COMPACT_ATOMS: atom_id res chain seq x y z
N MET A 1 27.00 -18.41 -21.51
CA MET A 1 26.18 -18.46 -20.29
C MET A 1 25.89 -17.03 -19.83
N ARG A 2 24.67 -16.78 -19.29
CA ARG A 2 24.21 -15.46 -18.79
C ARG A 2 25.12 -14.94 -17.69
N THR A 3 25.46 -13.64 -17.77
CA THR A 3 26.11 -12.89 -16.67
C THR A 3 25.31 -11.63 -16.39
N LYS A 4 25.24 -11.21 -15.13
CA LYS A 4 24.55 -10.01 -14.70
C LYS A 4 25.49 -9.20 -13.79
N THR A 5 25.82 -7.99 -14.20
CA THR A 5 26.75 -7.09 -13.51
C THR A 5 25.98 -5.89 -12.98
N LEU A 6 25.96 -5.72 -11.65
CA LEU A 6 25.34 -4.56 -11.00
C LEU A 6 26.20 -3.31 -11.25
N LEU A 7 25.57 -2.24 -11.71
CA LEU A 7 26.18 -0.92 -11.90
C LEU A 7 25.88 -0.06 -10.67
N THR A 8 26.93 0.34 -9.94
CA THR A 8 26.80 0.96 -8.61
C THR A 8 27.11 2.44 -8.57
N ALA A 9 27.48 3.05 -9.71
CA ALA A 9 27.82 4.46 -9.80
C ALA A 9 27.36 5.06 -11.14
N ALA A 10 27.05 6.34 -11.12
CA ALA A 10 26.71 7.13 -12.30
C ALA A 10 27.22 8.56 -12.14
N ARG A 11 27.29 9.29 -13.24
CA ARG A 11 27.32 10.75 -13.24
C ARG A 11 25.87 11.22 -13.42
N PHE A 12 25.42 12.13 -12.58
CA PHE A 12 24.06 12.63 -12.54
C PHE A 12 24.03 14.16 -12.62
N ALA A 13 23.04 14.69 -13.33
CA ALA A 13 22.69 16.12 -13.29
C ALA A 13 21.19 16.32 -13.37
N LYS A 14 20.64 17.27 -12.61
CA LYS A 14 19.36 17.90 -12.93
C LYS A 14 19.57 18.71 -14.23
N GLN A 15 18.54 18.75 -15.10
CA GLN A 15 18.65 19.48 -16.38
C GLN A 15 19.21 20.89 -16.21
N GLY A 16 20.27 21.20 -16.98
CA GLY A 16 20.95 22.51 -16.92
C GLY A 16 21.98 22.64 -15.78
N GLN A 17 22.19 21.62 -14.99
CA GLN A 17 23.23 21.59 -13.93
C GLN A 17 24.45 20.78 -14.40
N PRO A 18 25.62 20.96 -13.80
CA PRO A 18 26.79 20.12 -14.08
C PRO A 18 26.60 18.69 -13.56
N LEU A 19 27.25 17.74 -14.25
CA LEU A 19 27.28 16.34 -13.81
C LEU A 19 28.12 16.18 -12.53
N GLU A 20 27.62 15.40 -11.60
CA GLU A 20 28.32 14.99 -10.38
C GLU A 20 28.31 13.46 -10.24
N THR A 21 29.30 12.89 -9.57
CA THR A 21 29.36 11.44 -9.34
C THR A 21 28.46 11.07 -8.17
N ILE A 22 27.58 10.10 -8.40
CA ILE A 22 26.64 9.58 -7.40
C ILE A 22 26.71 8.05 -7.34
N ALA A 23 26.25 7.48 -6.21
CA ALA A 23 26.01 6.06 -6.09
C ALA A 23 24.63 5.69 -6.67
N LEU A 24 24.47 4.46 -7.18
CA LEU A 24 23.21 3.84 -7.53
C LEU A 24 22.85 2.77 -6.51
N PRO A 25 21.58 2.59 -6.16
CA PRO A 25 20.40 3.34 -6.63
C PRO A 25 20.36 4.77 -6.10
N HIS A 26 19.64 5.67 -6.80
CA HIS A 26 19.62 7.10 -6.52
C HIS A 26 18.25 7.73 -6.76
N THR A 27 17.82 8.57 -5.82
CA THR A 27 16.74 9.53 -6.03
C THR A 27 17.22 10.94 -5.73
N TRP A 28 16.85 11.89 -6.57
CA TRP A 28 17.20 13.30 -6.34
C TRP A 28 16.27 14.01 -5.35
N ASN A 29 15.20 13.31 -4.92
CA ASN A 29 14.23 13.83 -3.95
C ASN A 29 14.40 13.22 -2.55
N ALA A 30 15.57 12.66 -2.23
CA ALA A 30 15.79 12.01 -0.94
C ALA A 30 15.57 12.94 0.26
N PHE A 31 15.77 14.24 0.09
CA PHE A 31 15.62 15.26 1.14
C PHE A 31 14.45 16.19 0.89
N ASP A 32 14.34 16.81 -0.30
CA ASP A 32 13.29 17.76 -0.64
C ASP A 32 11.90 17.13 -0.82
N GLY A 33 11.78 15.82 -0.86
CA GLY A 33 10.50 15.11 -0.95
C GLY A 33 9.91 14.72 0.41
N GLN A 34 10.45 15.24 1.52
CA GLN A 34 10.03 14.91 2.88
C GLN A 34 10.12 16.08 3.87
N ASP A 35 10.49 17.28 3.43
CA ASP A 35 10.69 18.46 4.27
C ASP A 35 9.47 19.42 4.29
N GLY A 36 8.44 19.09 3.53
CA GLY A 36 7.18 19.82 3.45
C GLY A 36 7.17 20.90 2.38
N GLY A 37 6.01 21.52 2.19
CA GLY A 37 5.86 22.61 1.23
C GLY A 37 5.29 22.21 -0.12
N ASN A 38 5.23 20.91 -0.44
CA ASN A 38 4.78 20.36 -1.73
C ASN A 38 5.55 20.94 -2.92
N ASP A 39 6.83 21.26 -2.72
CA ASP A 39 7.68 21.99 -3.66
C ASP A 39 8.92 21.20 -4.10
N TYR A 40 8.98 19.89 -3.77
CA TYR A 40 10.10 19.03 -4.20
C TYR A 40 10.30 19.07 -5.71
N TRP A 41 11.57 19.02 -6.13
CA TRP A 41 11.93 19.26 -7.52
C TRP A 41 11.36 18.19 -8.45
N ARG A 42 10.57 18.63 -9.43
CA ARG A 42 10.04 17.85 -10.54
C ARG A 42 10.63 18.34 -11.85
N GLY A 43 11.19 17.44 -12.64
CA GLY A 43 11.84 17.79 -13.90
C GLY A 43 12.64 16.66 -14.50
N ILE A 44 13.67 16.98 -15.25
CA ILE A 44 14.48 16.01 -16.01
C ILE A 44 15.83 15.81 -15.33
N GLY A 45 16.08 14.57 -14.87
CA GLY A 45 17.38 14.09 -14.41
C GLY A 45 18.10 13.32 -15.52
N ILE A 46 19.40 13.55 -15.68
CA ILE A 46 20.24 12.89 -16.68
C ILE A 46 21.28 12.06 -15.95
N TYR A 47 21.33 10.78 -16.26
CA TYR A 47 22.33 9.84 -15.76
C TYR A 47 23.25 9.41 -16.90
N GLU A 48 24.57 9.44 -16.67
CA GLU A 48 25.57 8.82 -17.50
C GLU A 48 26.27 7.70 -16.74
N ILE A 49 26.25 6.49 -17.29
CA ILE A 49 26.79 5.28 -16.65
C ILE A 49 27.81 4.65 -17.60
N ASP A 50 29.02 4.45 -17.12
CA ASP A 50 30.06 3.76 -17.88
C ASP A 50 29.77 2.26 -17.89
N LEU A 51 29.60 1.70 -19.09
CA LEU A 51 29.27 0.28 -19.28
C LEU A 51 30.53 -0.58 -19.37
N PRO A 52 30.48 -1.84 -18.90
CA PRO A 52 31.53 -2.82 -19.16
C PRO A 52 31.79 -3.00 -20.65
N ASN A 53 33.02 -3.36 -21.02
CA ASN A 53 33.34 -3.72 -22.41
C ASN A 53 32.60 -5.02 -22.76
N PRO A 54 31.96 -5.09 -23.95
CA PRO A 54 31.18 -6.26 -24.33
C PRO A 54 32.07 -7.49 -24.60
N THR A 55 31.62 -8.64 -24.15
CA THR A 55 32.21 -9.92 -24.53
C THR A 55 31.91 -10.20 -25.99
N LYS A 56 32.94 -10.47 -26.80
CA LYS A 56 32.80 -10.74 -28.22
C LYS A 56 31.88 -11.93 -28.48
N GLY A 57 30.88 -11.74 -29.33
CA GLY A 57 29.94 -12.78 -29.76
C GLY A 57 28.71 -12.95 -28.85
N LYS A 58 28.65 -12.21 -27.72
CA LYS A 58 27.45 -12.17 -26.88
C LYS A 58 26.52 -11.02 -27.23
N LYS A 59 25.27 -11.14 -26.82
CA LYS A 59 24.29 -10.06 -26.77
C LYS A 59 24.38 -9.32 -25.45
N GLN A 60 24.17 -8.01 -25.46
CA GLN A 60 24.21 -7.14 -24.33
C GLN A 60 22.85 -6.48 -24.10
N TYR A 61 22.42 -6.45 -22.84
CA TYR A 61 21.18 -5.79 -22.42
C TYR A 61 21.44 -4.90 -21.22
N ILE A 62 20.65 -3.85 -21.10
CA ILE A 62 20.54 -3.08 -19.86
C ILE A 62 19.21 -3.40 -19.19
N GLU A 63 19.23 -3.62 -17.88
CA GLU A 63 18.06 -3.77 -17.06
C GLU A 63 17.99 -2.63 -16.06
N LEU A 64 16.84 -1.96 -16.01
CA LEU A 64 16.51 -0.95 -15.00
C LEU A 64 15.30 -1.48 -14.21
N GLN A 65 15.47 -1.69 -12.89
CA GLN A 65 14.43 -2.27 -12.05
C GLN A 65 13.42 -1.24 -11.52
N GLY A 66 13.69 0.05 -11.74
CA GLY A 66 12.78 1.14 -11.42
C GLY A 66 13.37 2.50 -11.79
N ALA A 67 12.63 3.26 -12.60
CA ALA A 67 13.00 4.61 -13.02
C ALA A 67 11.76 5.50 -13.06
N ASN A 68 11.58 6.37 -12.08
CA ASN A 68 10.33 7.11 -11.95
C ASN A 68 10.42 8.47 -12.64
N HIS A 69 9.52 8.73 -13.65
CA HIS A 69 8.50 7.78 -14.14
C HIS A 69 8.49 7.62 -15.66
N VAL A 70 9.13 8.53 -16.41
CA VAL A 70 9.39 8.37 -17.85
C VAL A 70 10.89 8.31 -18.06
N ALA A 71 11.39 7.22 -18.62
CA ALA A 71 12.82 6.99 -18.84
C ALA A 71 13.14 6.74 -20.30
N THR A 72 13.89 7.65 -20.93
CA THR A 72 14.43 7.47 -22.28
C THR A 72 15.89 7.04 -22.19
N VAL A 73 16.25 5.95 -22.84
CA VAL A 73 17.55 5.29 -22.72
C VAL A 73 18.34 5.41 -24.02
N TYR A 74 19.59 5.81 -23.92
CA TYR A 74 20.55 5.94 -25.02
C TYR A 74 21.81 5.13 -24.72
N CYS A 75 22.37 4.49 -25.74
CA CYS A 75 23.71 3.90 -25.68
C CYS A 75 24.61 4.57 -26.72
N ASN A 76 25.74 5.14 -26.26
CA ASN A 76 26.67 5.87 -27.12
C ASN A 76 25.99 6.96 -27.98
N GLY A 77 24.97 7.61 -27.46
CA GLY A 77 24.18 8.65 -28.13
C GLY A 77 23.10 8.13 -29.06
N ARG A 78 22.98 6.81 -29.27
CA ARG A 78 21.87 6.19 -30.00
C ARG A 78 20.72 5.92 -29.07
N GLU A 79 19.53 6.42 -29.39
CA GLU A 79 18.31 6.11 -28.67
C GLU A 79 17.94 4.63 -28.83
N LEU A 80 17.59 4.00 -27.70
CA LEU A 80 17.13 2.61 -27.65
C LEU A 80 15.62 2.52 -27.48
N GLY A 81 15.03 3.48 -26.74
CA GLY A 81 13.60 3.56 -26.49
C GLY A 81 13.25 4.32 -25.23
N THR A 82 11.96 4.41 -24.98
CA THR A 82 11.38 5.06 -23.79
C THR A 82 10.46 4.08 -23.06
N HIS A 83 10.59 3.99 -21.75
CA HIS A 83 9.67 3.28 -20.86
C HIS A 83 8.86 4.30 -20.05
N LYS A 84 7.55 4.06 -19.93
CA LYS A 84 6.60 4.88 -19.18
C LYS A 84 6.00 4.05 -18.04
N GLY A 85 6.19 4.49 -16.80
CA GLY A 85 5.81 3.79 -15.59
C GLY A 85 7.03 3.61 -14.69
N GLY A 86 6.92 4.05 -13.41
CA GLY A 86 8.08 4.20 -12.54
C GLY A 86 8.50 2.94 -11.78
N PHE A 87 7.67 1.88 -11.76
CA PHE A 87 7.73 0.87 -10.72
C PHE A 87 8.08 -0.54 -11.20
N SER A 88 8.09 -0.77 -12.51
CA SER A 88 8.37 -2.07 -13.13
C SER A 88 9.81 -2.16 -13.61
N THR A 89 10.29 -3.40 -13.76
CA THR A 89 11.55 -3.70 -14.44
C THR A 89 11.36 -3.59 -15.96
N PHE A 90 12.29 -2.94 -16.62
CA PHE A 90 12.34 -2.91 -18.08
C PHE A 90 13.76 -3.07 -18.60
N ARG A 91 13.88 -3.55 -19.85
CA ARG A 91 15.16 -3.85 -20.48
C ARG A 91 15.23 -3.32 -21.93
N PHE A 92 16.44 -3.00 -22.38
CA PHE A 92 16.73 -2.66 -23.77
C PHE A 92 17.93 -3.46 -24.29
N ASP A 93 17.89 -3.86 -25.57
CA ASP A 93 19.02 -4.47 -26.27
C ASP A 93 20.07 -3.41 -26.58
N LEU A 94 21.22 -3.50 -25.95
CA LEU A 94 22.38 -2.63 -26.17
C LEU A 94 23.20 -3.05 -27.38
N THR A 95 23.12 -4.32 -27.80
CA THR A 95 24.03 -4.96 -28.78
C THR A 95 24.23 -4.12 -30.06
N PRO A 96 23.14 -3.53 -30.66
CA PRO A 96 23.30 -2.75 -31.89
C PRO A 96 24.01 -1.39 -31.73
N ALA A 97 24.17 -0.93 -30.46
CA ALA A 97 24.76 0.37 -30.17
C ALA A 97 26.11 0.26 -29.44
N MET A 98 26.52 -0.96 -29.03
CA MET A 98 27.79 -1.20 -28.32
C MET A 98 29.00 -1.05 -29.25
N LYS A 99 30.05 -0.44 -28.72
CA LYS A 99 31.41 -0.39 -29.32
C LYS A 99 32.31 -1.41 -28.60
N ALA A 100 33.49 -1.66 -29.18
CA ALA A 100 34.44 -2.57 -28.56
C ALA A 100 34.95 -2.12 -27.18
N ALA A 101 34.97 -0.81 -26.92
CA ALA A 101 35.33 -0.20 -25.64
C ALA A 101 34.71 1.19 -25.51
N GLU A 102 34.79 1.74 -24.29
CA GLU A 102 34.34 3.10 -23.94
C GLU A 102 32.85 3.32 -24.26
N ASN A 103 32.00 2.47 -23.67
CA ASN A 103 30.56 2.56 -23.84
C ASN A 103 29.94 3.35 -22.70
N VAL A 104 29.04 4.26 -23.04
CA VAL A 104 28.28 5.09 -22.10
C VAL A 104 26.79 4.88 -22.32
N LEU A 105 26.11 4.52 -21.26
CA LEU A 105 24.66 4.56 -21.18
C LEU A 105 24.21 5.94 -20.71
N THR A 106 23.29 6.56 -21.40
CA THR A 106 22.62 7.78 -20.93
C THR A 106 21.16 7.45 -20.68
N VAL A 107 20.68 7.73 -19.45
CA VAL A 107 19.28 7.58 -19.07
C VAL A 107 18.74 8.95 -18.71
N VAL A 108 17.75 9.39 -19.45
CA VAL A 108 17.02 10.64 -19.22
C VAL A 108 15.73 10.29 -18.52
N VAL A 109 15.61 10.65 -17.23
CA VAL A 109 14.45 10.34 -16.41
C VAL A 109 13.69 11.62 -16.10
N SER A 110 12.37 11.61 -16.30
CA SER A 110 11.47 12.71 -15.93
C SER A 110 10.51 12.28 -14.84
N ASN A 111 10.37 13.08 -13.76
CA ASN A 111 9.27 13.01 -12.79
C ASN A 111 8.32 14.21 -12.89
N ALA A 112 8.37 14.94 -14.00
CA ALA A 112 7.44 16.04 -14.29
C ALA A 112 6.00 15.49 -14.46
N ILE A 113 5.00 16.28 -14.05
CA ILE A 113 3.59 15.89 -14.20
C ILE A 113 3.30 15.56 -15.67
N SER A 114 2.66 14.43 -15.91
CA SER A 114 2.31 13.92 -17.24
C SER A 114 1.09 13.01 -17.19
N ASP A 115 0.63 12.55 -18.35
CA ASP A 115 -0.52 11.64 -18.47
C ASP A 115 -0.18 10.16 -18.18
N VAL A 116 1.04 9.84 -17.73
CA VAL A 116 1.45 8.45 -17.47
C VAL A 116 0.64 7.84 -16.32
N TYR A 117 0.56 8.53 -15.21
CA TYR A 117 -0.37 8.25 -14.10
C TYR A 117 -0.54 9.49 -13.23
N PRO A 118 -1.63 9.58 -12.45
CA PRO A 118 -1.83 10.70 -11.53
C PRO A 118 -0.71 10.77 -10.50
N GLN A 119 -0.12 11.95 -10.34
CA GLN A 119 0.89 12.22 -9.33
C GLN A 119 0.34 13.10 -8.21
N THR A 120 -0.94 12.92 -7.91
CA THR A 120 -1.65 13.58 -6.82
C THR A 120 -2.19 12.49 -5.90
N ALA A 121 -1.51 12.28 -4.80
CA ALA A 121 -1.84 11.29 -3.78
C ALA A 121 -1.16 11.67 -2.47
N ASP A 122 -1.54 11.00 -1.39
CA ASP A 122 -1.04 11.25 -0.05
C ASP A 122 0.35 10.65 0.20
N PHE A 123 1.27 10.80 -0.76
CA PHE A 123 2.68 10.41 -0.63
C PHE A 123 3.56 11.13 -1.66
N THR A 124 4.86 11.18 -1.43
CA THR A 124 5.83 11.81 -2.32
C THR A 124 6.19 10.88 -3.49
N PHE A 125 6.14 11.42 -4.73
CA PHE A 125 6.56 10.73 -5.95
C PHE A 125 8.04 11.04 -6.26
N TYR A 126 8.92 10.18 -5.80
CA TYR A 126 10.37 10.35 -5.93
C TYR A 126 10.85 10.12 -7.36
N GLY A 127 11.68 11.01 -7.89
CA GLY A 127 12.31 10.84 -9.20
C GLY A 127 13.66 10.14 -9.12
N GLY A 128 14.06 9.45 -10.18
CA GLY A 128 15.40 8.88 -10.33
C GLY A 128 15.46 7.41 -10.70
N LEU A 129 16.69 6.88 -10.75
CA LEU A 129 17.03 5.45 -10.87
C LEU A 129 17.12 4.86 -9.46
N TYR A 130 16.00 4.56 -8.85
CA TYR A 130 15.91 4.28 -7.41
C TYR A 130 15.97 2.77 -7.06
N ARG A 131 16.16 1.90 -8.06
CA ARG A 131 16.42 0.47 -7.91
C ARG A 131 17.66 0.05 -8.69
N ASP A 132 18.01 -1.22 -8.63
CA ASP A 132 19.20 -1.77 -9.27
C ASP A 132 19.21 -1.51 -10.80
N VAL A 133 20.40 -1.20 -11.31
CA VAL A 133 20.71 -1.08 -12.73
C VAL A 133 21.73 -2.15 -13.09
N ASN A 134 21.39 -3.05 -14.02
CA ASN A 134 22.22 -4.21 -14.34
C ASN A 134 22.58 -4.27 -15.82
N PHE A 135 23.87 -4.52 -16.09
CA PHE A 135 24.37 -4.90 -17.41
C PHE A 135 24.33 -6.43 -17.53
N ILE A 136 23.64 -6.93 -18.57
CA ILE A 136 23.42 -8.36 -18.79
C ILE A 136 24.08 -8.78 -20.10
N GLU A 137 24.84 -9.88 -20.09
CA GLU A 137 25.35 -10.52 -21.27
C GLU A 137 24.83 -11.96 -21.40
N VAL A 138 24.40 -12.33 -22.60
CA VAL A 138 23.89 -13.68 -22.92
C VAL A 138 24.46 -14.17 -24.23
N GLU A 139 24.39 -15.48 -24.48
CA GLU A 139 24.63 -16.06 -25.79
C GLU A 139 23.53 -15.63 -26.77
N ASP A 140 23.74 -15.84 -28.08
CA ASP A 140 22.74 -15.52 -29.11
C ASP A 140 21.41 -16.26 -28.85
N ALA A 141 21.49 -17.54 -28.48
CA ALA A 141 20.34 -18.31 -28.02
C ALA A 141 20.17 -18.13 -26.51
N HIS A 142 19.07 -17.52 -26.08
CA HIS A 142 18.79 -17.21 -24.66
C HIS A 142 17.28 -17.13 -24.38
N PHE A 143 16.90 -17.12 -23.08
CA PHE A 143 15.53 -16.81 -22.67
C PHE A 143 15.24 -15.32 -22.92
N ASP A 144 14.03 -15.03 -23.37
CA ASP A 144 13.65 -13.68 -23.85
C ASP A 144 13.70 -12.62 -22.74
N LEU A 145 14.73 -11.80 -22.77
CA LEU A 145 14.94 -10.72 -21.80
C LEU A 145 14.03 -9.50 -22.03
N LEU A 146 13.39 -9.39 -23.20
CA LEU A 146 12.53 -8.24 -23.53
C LEU A 146 11.06 -8.52 -23.28
N LEU A 147 10.68 -9.74 -22.89
CA LEU A 147 9.31 -10.11 -22.56
C LEU A 147 8.88 -9.47 -21.23
N ASP A 148 8.29 -8.27 -21.31
CA ASP A 148 7.72 -7.51 -20.19
C ASP A 148 8.64 -7.40 -18.94
N GLY A 149 9.97 -7.38 -19.14
CA GLY A 149 10.95 -7.30 -18.06
C GLY A 149 11.08 -8.58 -17.19
N THR A 150 10.53 -9.70 -17.65
CA THR A 150 10.50 -10.99 -16.93
C THR A 150 11.77 -11.82 -17.16
N GLU A 151 11.88 -12.96 -16.47
CA GLU A 151 12.87 -14.00 -16.76
C GLU A 151 12.40 -15.00 -17.84
N ALA A 152 11.27 -14.74 -18.51
CA ALA A 152 10.67 -15.54 -19.60
C ALA A 152 10.35 -17.01 -19.22
N VAL A 153 10.18 -17.29 -17.93
CA VAL A 153 9.82 -18.61 -17.37
C VAL A 153 8.66 -18.44 -16.42
N PHE A 154 7.50 -18.97 -16.80
CA PHE A 154 6.27 -18.89 -16.02
C PHE A 154 5.89 -20.28 -15.52
N VAL A 155 5.68 -20.42 -14.22
CA VAL A 155 5.33 -21.68 -13.56
C VAL A 155 3.90 -21.60 -13.04
N THR A 156 3.05 -22.51 -13.51
CA THR A 156 1.67 -22.65 -13.04
C THR A 156 1.53 -23.98 -12.30
N PRO A 157 1.76 -23.99 -10.96
CA PRO A 157 1.66 -25.18 -10.14
C PRO A 157 0.21 -25.47 -9.76
N HIS A 158 -0.18 -26.75 -9.72
CA HIS A 158 -1.44 -27.20 -9.18
C HIS A 158 -1.20 -28.12 -7.98
N CYS A 159 -2.02 -28.04 -6.94
CA CYS A 159 -1.87 -28.82 -5.69
C CYS A 159 -1.86 -30.35 -5.90
N SER A 160 -2.33 -30.86 -7.04
CA SER A 160 -2.18 -32.29 -7.41
C SER A 160 -0.75 -32.66 -7.80
N GLY A 161 0.17 -31.67 -7.91
CA GLY A 161 1.53 -31.85 -8.38
C GLY A 161 1.72 -31.63 -9.88
N LYS A 162 0.66 -31.46 -10.66
CA LYS A 162 0.78 -31.06 -12.06
C LYS A 162 1.32 -29.65 -12.14
N THR A 163 2.43 -29.48 -12.83
CA THR A 163 3.12 -28.20 -12.99
C THR A 163 3.29 -27.90 -14.47
N ARG A 164 2.65 -26.85 -14.94
CA ARG A 164 2.82 -26.33 -16.28
C ARG A 164 3.91 -25.25 -16.25
N LEU A 165 4.78 -25.27 -17.26
CA LEU A 165 5.73 -24.20 -17.51
C LEU A 165 5.56 -23.68 -18.94
N ASP A 166 5.52 -22.36 -19.05
CA ASP A 166 5.61 -21.62 -20.31
C ASP A 166 6.97 -20.91 -20.34
N LEU A 167 7.76 -21.15 -21.38
CA LEU A 167 9.12 -20.64 -21.52
C LEU A 167 9.28 -19.99 -22.88
N PHE A 168 9.84 -18.81 -22.90
CA PHE A 168 10.04 -18.03 -24.13
C PHE A 168 11.52 -17.88 -24.42
N THR A 169 11.94 -18.18 -25.65
CA THR A 169 13.35 -18.17 -26.04
C THR A 169 13.57 -17.38 -27.33
N VAL A 170 14.78 -16.87 -27.50
CA VAL A 170 15.24 -16.10 -28.66
C VAL A 170 16.38 -16.86 -29.33
N ASN A 171 16.35 -17.00 -30.67
CA ASN A 171 17.40 -17.60 -31.51
C ASN A 171 17.82 -19.02 -31.05
N ALA A 172 16.91 -19.80 -30.49
CA ALA A 172 17.20 -21.11 -29.88
C ALA A 172 16.93 -22.30 -30.81
N GLU A 173 16.72 -22.08 -32.11
CA GLU A 173 16.50 -23.16 -33.09
C GLU A 173 17.66 -24.15 -33.11
N GLY A 174 17.31 -25.45 -33.10
CA GLY A 174 18.29 -26.52 -33.02
C GLY A 174 18.92 -26.74 -31.65
N CYS A 175 18.44 -26.04 -30.63
CA CYS A 175 18.74 -26.29 -29.23
C CYS A 175 17.63 -27.12 -28.56
N VAL A 176 17.86 -27.54 -27.33
CA VAL A 176 16.84 -28.13 -26.46
C VAL A 176 16.67 -27.26 -25.21
N VAL A 177 15.44 -27.21 -24.70
CA VAL A 177 15.13 -26.61 -23.39
C VAL A 177 14.98 -27.75 -22.40
N LYS A 178 15.80 -27.76 -21.35
CA LYS A 178 15.71 -28.67 -20.21
C LYS A 178 15.20 -27.92 -19.00
N VAL A 179 14.22 -28.48 -18.31
CA VAL A 179 13.68 -27.96 -17.05
C VAL A 179 13.88 -28.96 -15.95
N GLU A 180 14.37 -28.51 -14.81
CA GLU A 180 14.45 -29.26 -13.56
C GLU A 180 13.66 -28.54 -12.48
N LEU A 181 12.67 -29.22 -11.89
CA LEU A 181 12.00 -28.74 -10.69
C LEU A 181 12.76 -29.27 -9.48
N LYS A 182 13.11 -28.37 -8.57
CA LYS A 182 13.88 -28.69 -7.37
C LYS A 182 13.07 -28.33 -6.13
N ASP A 183 13.17 -29.20 -5.12
CA ASP A 183 12.62 -28.95 -3.80
C ASP A 183 13.46 -27.91 -3.02
N HIS A 184 13.04 -27.60 -1.80
CA HIS A 184 13.73 -26.65 -0.92
C HIS A 184 15.18 -27.03 -0.64
N ASP A 185 15.49 -28.34 -0.59
CA ASP A 185 16.84 -28.86 -0.33
C ASP A 185 17.68 -28.97 -1.62
N GLY A 186 17.14 -28.58 -2.76
CA GLY A 186 17.82 -28.60 -4.06
C GLY A 186 17.76 -29.96 -4.78
N ASN A 187 17.01 -30.95 -4.27
CA ASN A 187 16.83 -32.23 -4.94
C ASN A 187 15.90 -32.08 -6.13
N THR A 188 16.22 -32.72 -7.24
CA THR A 188 15.36 -32.74 -8.42
C THR A 188 14.13 -33.62 -8.18
N VAL A 189 12.94 -33.05 -8.24
CA VAL A 189 11.64 -33.72 -8.03
C VAL A 189 10.85 -33.94 -9.31
N GLY A 190 11.30 -33.32 -10.41
CA GLY A 190 10.70 -33.49 -11.73
C GLY A 190 11.57 -32.90 -12.83
N THR A 191 11.49 -33.46 -14.05
CA THR A 191 12.27 -33.00 -15.19
C THR A 191 11.46 -33.05 -16.48
N ALA A 192 11.76 -32.15 -17.41
CA ALA A 192 11.29 -32.22 -18.79
C ALA A 192 12.38 -31.75 -19.75
N VAL A 193 12.34 -32.26 -20.95
CA VAL A 193 13.20 -31.84 -22.08
C VAL A 193 12.32 -31.70 -23.30
N THR A 194 12.50 -30.62 -24.06
CA THR A 194 11.79 -30.38 -25.31
C THR A 194 12.71 -29.69 -26.30
N ASP A 195 12.46 -29.84 -27.60
CA ASP A 195 13.13 -29.04 -28.64
C ASP A 195 12.77 -27.57 -28.42
N ALA A 196 13.75 -26.69 -28.55
CA ALA A 196 13.55 -25.26 -28.33
C ALA A 196 12.73 -24.64 -29.46
N ALA A 197 11.75 -23.83 -29.08
CA ALA A 197 10.92 -23.01 -29.94
C ALA A 197 10.75 -21.63 -29.29
N ALA A 198 10.34 -20.62 -30.03
CA ALA A 198 10.13 -19.27 -29.48
C ALA A 198 9.20 -19.28 -28.25
N HIS A 199 8.20 -20.16 -28.21
CA HIS A 199 7.37 -20.46 -27.05
C HIS A 199 7.35 -21.96 -26.81
N ASN A 200 7.81 -22.38 -25.66
CA ASN A 200 7.83 -23.77 -25.22
C ASN A 200 6.81 -23.98 -24.11
N HIS A 201 6.19 -25.15 -24.15
CA HIS A 201 5.19 -25.57 -23.19
C HIS A 201 5.51 -26.95 -22.66
N VAL A 202 5.76 -27.09 -21.37
CA VAL A 202 6.07 -28.37 -20.74
C VAL A 202 5.16 -28.64 -19.54
N LEU A 203 4.88 -29.92 -19.30
CA LEU A 203 4.12 -30.41 -18.14
C LEU A 203 5.01 -31.37 -17.35
N ILE A 204 5.11 -31.16 -16.06
CA ILE A 204 5.88 -31.99 -15.13
C ILE A 204 4.98 -32.39 -13.97
N ASP A 205 5.01 -33.68 -13.59
CA ASP A 205 4.27 -34.16 -12.43
C ASP A 205 5.22 -34.33 -11.23
N VAL A 206 4.95 -33.60 -10.16
CA VAL A 206 5.63 -33.70 -8.86
C VAL A 206 4.76 -34.52 -7.92
N LYS A 207 5.28 -35.63 -7.41
CA LYS A 207 4.51 -36.52 -6.52
C LYS A 207 4.39 -35.90 -5.12
N ASN A 208 3.15 -35.79 -4.63
CA ASN A 208 2.85 -35.31 -3.28
C ASN A 208 3.59 -33.98 -2.97
N PRO A 209 3.31 -32.90 -3.69
CA PRO A 209 4.02 -31.64 -3.49
C PRO A 209 3.80 -31.12 -2.07
N HIS A 210 4.85 -30.59 -1.47
CA HIS A 210 4.79 -29.86 -0.22
C HIS A 210 4.15 -28.50 -0.50
N LEU A 211 3.10 -28.14 0.26
CA LEU A 211 2.36 -26.91 -0.01
C LEU A 211 3.03 -25.71 0.66
N TRP A 212 3.06 -24.59 -0.03
CA TRP A 212 3.31 -23.28 0.58
C TRP A 212 2.10 -22.91 1.45
N ASN A 213 2.30 -22.81 2.76
CA ASN A 213 1.24 -22.68 3.75
C ASN A 213 1.35 -21.39 4.56
N GLY A 214 1.72 -20.27 3.91
CA GLY A 214 1.86 -18.97 4.56
C GLY A 214 2.93 -18.98 5.65
N MET A 215 2.74 -18.15 6.68
CA MET A 215 3.68 -17.99 7.79
C MET A 215 3.98 -19.30 8.54
N ALA A 216 3.07 -20.27 8.50
CA ALA A 216 3.24 -21.54 9.21
C ALA A 216 4.28 -22.45 8.52
N ASP A 217 4.36 -22.41 7.19
CA ASP A 217 5.28 -23.23 6.41
C ASP A 217 5.44 -22.65 4.99
N PRO A 218 6.35 -21.69 4.79
CA PRO A 218 6.55 -20.98 3.52
C PRO A 218 7.41 -21.79 2.55
N TYR A 219 7.02 -23.04 2.26
CA TYR A 219 7.81 -23.97 1.45
C TYR A 219 7.82 -23.58 -0.02
N CYS A 220 9.00 -23.25 -0.53
CA CYS A 220 9.22 -22.87 -1.92
C CYS A 220 10.00 -23.95 -2.69
N TYR A 221 9.68 -24.07 -3.96
CA TYR A 221 10.41 -24.82 -4.98
C TYR A 221 11.17 -23.86 -5.89
N SER A 222 12.10 -24.38 -6.68
CA SER A 222 12.69 -23.66 -7.79
C SER A 222 12.53 -24.43 -9.10
N ALA A 223 12.24 -23.72 -10.18
CA ALA A 223 12.29 -24.23 -11.54
C ALA A 223 13.56 -23.70 -12.20
N VAL A 224 14.47 -24.60 -12.57
CA VAL A 224 15.70 -24.28 -13.28
C VAL A 224 15.53 -24.69 -14.73
N ALA A 225 15.53 -23.71 -15.62
CA ALA A 225 15.42 -23.90 -17.07
C ALA A 225 16.76 -23.61 -17.74
N CYS A 226 17.22 -24.49 -18.62
CA CYS A 226 18.46 -24.35 -19.38
C CYS A 226 18.20 -24.50 -20.88
N ILE A 227 18.89 -23.69 -21.70
CA ILE A 227 18.98 -23.86 -23.14
C ILE A 227 20.30 -24.57 -23.44
N LEU A 228 20.26 -25.69 -24.14
CA LEU A 228 21.43 -26.50 -24.49
C LEU A 228 21.56 -26.69 -26.00
N ARG A 229 22.82 -26.64 -26.48
CA ARG A 229 23.20 -27.06 -27.82
C ARG A 229 24.19 -28.23 -27.72
N GLY A 230 23.67 -29.45 -27.90
CA GLY A 230 24.41 -30.64 -27.51
C GLY A 230 24.61 -30.67 -26.00
N ASP A 231 25.85 -30.78 -25.52
CA ASP A 231 26.21 -30.77 -24.10
C ASP A 231 26.52 -29.36 -23.56
N GLU A 232 26.55 -28.35 -24.44
CA GLU A 232 26.86 -26.95 -24.05
C GLU A 232 25.62 -26.24 -23.52
N VAL A 233 25.72 -25.68 -22.29
CA VAL A 233 24.70 -24.82 -21.70
C VAL A 233 24.92 -23.39 -22.17
N LEU A 234 23.94 -22.84 -22.91
CA LEU A 234 23.98 -21.49 -23.46
C LEU A 234 23.38 -20.46 -22.52
N ASP A 235 22.22 -20.77 -21.92
CA ASP A 235 21.57 -19.89 -20.93
C ASP A 235 20.90 -20.71 -19.83
N THR A 236 20.80 -20.11 -18.65
CA THR A 236 20.14 -20.71 -17.49
C THR A 236 19.36 -19.66 -16.72
N VAL A 237 18.12 -19.98 -16.39
CA VAL A 237 17.22 -19.18 -15.55
C VAL A 237 16.69 -20.04 -14.42
N ALA A 238 16.61 -19.48 -13.22
CA ALA A 238 15.98 -20.12 -12.08
C ALA A 238 14.91 -19.18 -11.50
N VAL A 239 13.70 -19.72 -11.30
CA VAL A 239 12.58 -18.98 -10.71
C VAL A 239 12.02 -19.72 -9.52
N THR A 240 11.63 -19.01 -8.47
CA THR A 240 10.99 -19.55 -7.28
C THR A 240 9.49 -19.67 -7.50
N TYR A 241 8.86 -20.73 -6.97
CA TYR A 241 7.41 -20.93 -7.00
C TYR A 241 6.95 -21.78 -5.80
N GLY A 242 5.65 -21.88 -5.59
CA GLY A 242 5.09 -22.71 -4.52
C GLY A 242 3.73 -23.29 -4.88
N TYR A 243 3.45 -24.50 -4.39
CA TYR A 243 2.15 -25.15 -4.55
C TYR A 243 1.20 -24.66 -3.48
N ARG A 244 0.07 -24.11 -3.85
CA ARG A 244 -1.00 -23.69 -2.92
C ARG A 244 -2.35 -23.67 -3.62
N SER A 245 -3.41 -23.78 -2.82
CA SER A 245 -4.77 -23.48 -3.23
C SER A 245 -5.38 -22.46 -2.28
N PHE A 246 -6.22 -21.59 -2.79
CA PHE A 246 -6.94 -20.62 -1.96
C PHE A 246 -8.24 -20.20 -2.62
N HIS A 247 -9.12 -19.67 -1.81
CA HIS A 247 -10.33 -18.97 -2.24
C HIS A 247 -10.73 -17.95 -1.18
N VAL A 248 -11.60 -17.05 -1.54
CA VAL A 248 -12.27 -16.14 -0.61
C VAL A 248 -13.75 -16.41 -0.66
N ASP A 249 -14.34 -16.60 0.50
CA ASP A 249 -15.78 -16.81 0.68
C ASP A 249 -16.38 -15.60 1.37
N ALA A 250 -17.52 -15.12 0.88
CA ALA A 250 -18.14 -13.89 1.38
C ALA A 250 -18.63 -13.99 2.83
N ALA A 251 -18.88 -15.20 3.34
CA ALA A 251 -19.33 -15.42 4.72
C ALA A 251 -18.21 -15.78 5.70
N THR A 252 -17.12 -16.37 5.22
CA THR A 252 -16.06 -16.92 6.07
C THR A 252 -14.67 -16.36 5.82
N GLY A 253 -14.51 -15.46 4.83
CA GLY A 253 -13.26 -14.81 4.52
C GLY A 253 -12.28 -15.66 3.71
N PHE A 254 -10.98 -15.48 3.94
CA PHE A 254 -9.90 -16.12 3.19
C PHE A 254 -9.60 -17.54 3.67
N CYS A 255 -9.43 -18.44 2.71
CA CYS A 255 -9.07 -19.84 2.95
C CYS A 255 -7.80 -20.21 2.17
N LEU A 256 -6.80 -20.76 2.86
CA LEU A 256 -5.55 -21.26 2.30
C LEU A 256 -5.45 -22.77 2.52
N ASN A 257 -5.21 -23.53 1.46
CA ASN A 257 -5.06 -24.99 1.50
C ASN A 257 -6.18 -25.70 2.28
N GLY A 258 -7.42 -25.23 2.12
CA GLY A 258 -8.61 -25.78 2.77
C GLY A 258 -8.79 -25.38 4.24
N LYS A 259 -7.99 -24.45 4.76
CA LYS A 259 -8.14 -23.89 6.11
C LYS A 259 -8.50 -22.42 6.04
N ASN A 260 -9.47 -22.02 6.86
CA ASN A 260 -9.77 -20.59 7.05
C ASN A 260 -8.59 -19.91 7.77
N VAL A 261 -8.09 -18.82 7.20
CA VAL A 261 -6.96 -18.05 7.72
C VAL A 261 -7.36 -16.57 7.67
N PRO A 262 -7.72 -15.94 8.80
CA PRO A 262 -7.95 -14.51 8.83
C PRO A 262 -6.70 -13.75 8.39
N LEU A 263 -6.81 -12.94 7.34
CA LEU A 263 -5.72 -12.08 6.88
C LEU A 263 -5.72 -10.78 7.70
N ARG A 264 -4.73 -10.61 8.56
CA ARG A 264 -4.54 -9.48 9.45
C ARG A 264 -3.19 -8.87 9.21
N GLY A 265 -3.15 -7.64 8.78
CA GLY A 265 -1.87 -7.07 8.39
C GLY A 265 -1.83 -5.57 8.25
N VAL A 266 -0.88 -5.13 7.48
CA VAL A 266 -0.53 -3.72 7.33
C VAL A 266 -0.36 -3.35 5.85
N SER A 267 -0.52 -2.07 5.55
CA SER A 267 -0.04 -1.49 4.29
C SER A 267 1.40 -1.01 4.45
N ARG A 268 2.15 -0.96 3.35
CA ARG A 268 3.54 -0.51 3.32
C ARG A 268 3.81 0.37 2.10
N HIS A 269 4.38 1.57 2.34
CA HIS A 269 5.14 2.31 1.35
C HIS A 269 6.62 1.88 1.39
N GLN A 270 7.32 1.95 0.24
CA GLN A 270 8.73 1.51 0.15
C GLN A 270 9.74 2.63 0.36
N ASP A 271 9.37 3.69 1.08
CA ASP A 271 10.26 4.82 1.34
C ASP A 271 10.89 4.78 2.74
N ARG A 272 11.99 5.50 2.90
CA ARG A 272 12.68 5.70 4.18
C ARG A 272 13.21 7.11 4.33
N LEU A 273 13.35 7.51 5.59
CA LEU A 273 13.98 8.77 5.97
C LEU A 273 15.35 8.94 5.28
N ASP A 274 15.56 10.08 4.64
CA ASP A 274 16.78 10.50 3.93
C ASP A 274 17.19 9.62 2.73
N LYS A 275 16.35 8.64 2.35
CA LYS A 275 16.59 7.75 1.21
C LYS A 275 15.50 7.80 0.14
N GLY A 276 14.30 8.28 0.50
CA GLY A 276 13.13 8.14 -0.37
C GLY A 276 12.94 6.69 -0.80
N TRP A 277 12.75 6.43 -2.09
CA TRP A 277 12.61 5.06 -2.63
C TRP A 277 13.95 4.36 -2.93
N ALA A 278 15.09 5.07 -2.85
CA ALA A 278 16.42 4.48 -3.10
C ALA A 278 16.90 3.68 -1.87
N ILE A 279 16.16 2.65 -1.50
CA ILE A 279 16.41 1.81 -0.33
C ILE A 279 17.18 0.54 -0.68
N SER A 280 17.87 -0.02 0.30
CA SER A 280 18.72 -1.20 0.13
C SER A 280 17.98 -2.50 0.49
N LYS A 281 18.58 -3.65 0.14
CA LYS A 281 18.10 -4.97 0.56
C LYS A 281 18.01 -5.10 2.07
N ALA A 282 18.97 -4.55 2.81
CA ALA A 282 18.94 -4.53 4.27
C ALA A 282 17.75 -3.73 4.83
N ASP A 283 17.34 -2.65 4.15
CA ASP A 283 16.16 -1.88 4.52
C ASP A 283 14.86 -2.71 4.34
N HIS A 284 14.78 -3.50 3.27
CA HIS A 284 13.67 -4.43 3.04
C HIS A 284 13.62 -5.55 4.10
N GLU A 285 14.78 -6.11 4.46
CA GLU A 285 14.91 -7.15 5.49
C GLU A 285 14.48 -6.64 6.86
N GLU A 286 14.86 -5.40 7.22
CA GLU A 286 14.42 -4.76 8.46
C GLU A 286 12.90 -4.56 8.50
N ASP A 287 12.30 -4.06 7.40
CA ASP A 287 10.84 -3.89 7.32
C ASP A 287 10.10 -5.23 7.50
N ILE A 288 10.54 -6.29 6.82
CA ILE A 288 9.96 -7.65 6.97
C ILE A 288 10.09 -8.16 8.42
N ALA A 289 11.25 -7.95 9.05
CA ALA A 289 11.47 -8.39 10.43
C ALA A 289 10.52 -7.68 11.40
N LEU A 290 10.32 -6.36 11.24
CA LEU A 290 9.41 -5.56 12.05
C LEU A 290 7.94 -5.96 11.85
N ILE A 291 7.52 -6.22 10.60
CA ILE A 291 6.15 -6.66 10.29
C ILE A 291 5.91 -8.08 10.82
N LYS A 292 6.89 -8.97 10.71
CA LYS A 292 6.82 -10.32 11.28
C LYS A 292 6.72 -10.30 12.81
N GLU A 293 7.52 -9.47 13.47
CA GLU A 293 7.47 -9.30 14.93
C GLU A 293 6.13 -8.79 15.42
N LEU A 294 5.44 -7.95 14.61
CA LEU A 294 4.08 -7.49 14.90
C LEU A 294 3.07 -8.63 14.96
N GLY A 295 3.32 -9.73 14.25
CA GLY A 295 2.40 -10.86 14.10
C GLY A 295 1.46 -10.75 12.91
N ALA A 296 1.66 -9.79 12.02
CA ALA A 296 0.93 -9.69 10.77
C ALA A 296 1.20 -10.91 9.85
N ASN A 297 0.21 -11.32 9.07
CA ASN A 297 0.33 -12.41 8.08
C ASN A 297 0.03 -11.98 6.65
N THR A 298 -0.34 -10.72 6.45
CA THR A 298 -0.59 -10.13 5.13
C THR A 298 0.00 -8.72 5.04
N ILE A 299 0.40 -8.34 3.82
CA ILE A 299 0.91 -6.99 3.53
C ILE A 299 0.23 -6.50 2.24
N ARG A 300 -0.36 -5.31 2.29
CA ARG A 300 -0.76 -4.58 1.09
C ARG A 300 0.41 -3.68 0.66
N LEU A 301 0.89 -3.90 -0.55
CA LEU A 301 2.01 -3.17 -1.14
C LEU A 301 1.49 -1.91 -1.84
N ALA A 302 1.21 -0.91 -1.03
CA ALA A 302 0.61 0.34 -1.49
C ALA A 302 1.66 1.26 -2.10
N HIS A 303 1.31 2.01 -3.13
CA HIS A 303 0.17 1.89 -4.06
C HIS A 303 0.69 1.53 -5.46
N TYR A 304 1.74 0.71 -5.55
CA TYR A 304 2.52 0.44 -6.76
C TYR A 304 3.33 -0.85 -6.62
N GLN A 305 3.84 -1.35 -7.74
CA GLN A 305 4.74 -2.51 -7.72
C GLN A 305 6.00 -2.22 -6.89
N HIS A 306 6.24 -3.04 -5.87
CA HIS A 306 7.42 -2.95 -5.01
C HIS A 306 8.65 -3.61 -5.65
N ASP A 307 9.79 -3.55 -4.96
CA ASP A 307 11.04 -4.18 -5.39
C ASP A 307 10.90 -5.70 -5.45
N GLN A 308 11.47 -6.35 -6.47
CA GLN A 308 11.43 -7.80 -6.66
C GLN A 308 12.01 -8.54 -5.45
N TYR A 309 13.05 -8.00 -4.83
CA TYR A 309 13.63 -8.57 -3.63
C TYR A 309 12.65 -8.63 -2.45
N PHE A 310 11.73 -7.68 -2.36
CA PHE A 310 10.70 -7.68 -1.31
C PHE A 310 9.67 -8.80 -1.51
N TYR A 311 9.28 -9.07 -2.76
CA TYR A 311 8.42 -10.24 -3.06
C TYR A 311 9.12 -11.56 -2.72
N ASP A 312 10.41 -11.69 -3.07
CA ASP A 312 11.23 -12.85 -2.69
C ASP A 312 11.30 -13.05 -1.16
N LEU A 313 11.43 -11.97 -0.40
CA LEU A 313 11.39 -12.02 1.07
C LEU A 313 10.03 -12.50 1.57
N CYS A 314 8.94 -12.02 0.99
CA CYS A 314 7.59 -12.42 1.36
C CYS A 314 7.30 -13.89 1.03
N ASP A 315 7.80 -14.40 -0.10
CA ASP A 315 7.72 -15.84 -0.44
C ASP A 315 8.34 -16.72 0.63
N ARG A 316 9.57 -16.37 1.05
CA ARG A 316 10.34 -17.11 2.06
C ARG A 316 9.85 -16.92 3.49
N THR A 317 9.16 -15.81 3.76
CA THR A 317 8.64 -15.51 5.10
C THR A 317 7.20 -16.00 5.27
N GLY A 318 6.46 -16.13 4.17
CA GLY A 318 5.09 -16.65 4.17
C GLY A 318 3.99 -15.59 4.25
N PHE A 319 4.28 -14.32 3.98
CA PHE A 319 3.25 -13.29 3.93
C PHE A 319 2.31 -13.45 2.74
N ALA A 320 1.01 -13.28 2.97
CA ALA A 320 0.04 -13.12 1.90
C ALA A 320 0.07 -11.69 1.38
N LEU A 321 0.18 -11.50 0.06
CA LEU A 321 0.36 -10.18 -0.53
C LEU A 321 -0.84 -9.75 -1.38
N TRP A 322 -1.12 -8.46 -1.29
CA TRP A 322 -1.87 -7.67 -2.24
C TRP A 322 -0.89 -6.73 -2.96
N ALA A 323 -0.68 -6.94 -4.26
CA ALA A 323 0.14 -6.10 -5.13
C ALA A 323 -0.75 -5.29 -6.06
N GLU A 324 -0.44 -4.01 -6.29
CA GLU A 324 -1.30 -3.10 -7.06
C GLU A 324 -0.53 -2.19 -8.01
N ILE A 325 -1.23 -1.65 -9.00
CA ILE A 325 -0.71 -0.63 -9.92
C ILE A 325 -0.99 0.78 -9.37
N PRO A 326 -0.22 1.81 -9.74
CA PRO A 326 -0.38 3.19 -9.27
C PRO A 326 -1.56 3.91 -9.94
N PHE A 327 -2.74 3.29 -9.95
CA PHE A 327 -3.97 3.87 -10.46
C PHE A 327 -4.81 4.37 -9.29
N ILE A 328 -4.51 5.60 -8.86
CA ILE A 328 -4.95 6.16 -7.58
C ILE A 328 -5.61 7.53 -7.75
N SER A 329 -6.54 7.84 -6.86
CA SER A 329 -7.20 9.13 -6.61
C SER A 329 -7.93 9.73 -7.81
N LYS A 330 -7.29 9.84 -8.97
CA LYS A 330 -7.83 10.56 -10.13
C LYS A 330 -7.64 9.79 -11.43
N PHE A 331 -8.68 9.74 -12.25
CA PHE A 331 -8.62 9.22 -13.61
C PHE A 331 -8.21 10.33 -14.58
N ILE A 332 -7.22 10.09 -15.42
CA ILE A 332 -6.84 10.99 -16.52
C ILE A 332 -7.53 10.48 -17.80
N PRO A 333 -8.47 11.23 -18.40
CA PRO A 333 -9.26 10.76 -19.54
C PRO A 333 -8.51 10.93 -20.89
N SER A 334 -7.29 10.38 -20.96
CA SER A 334 -6.48 10.34 -22.18
C SER A 334 -6.19 8.90 -22.61
N GLU A 335 -5.96 8.69 -23.92
CA GLU A 335 -5.57 7.39 -24.46
C GLU A 335 -4.21 6.94 -23.91
N GLU A 336 -3.27 7.86 -23.73
CA GLU A 336 -1.95 7.61 -23.17
C GLU A 336 -2.03 7.08 -21.73
N ALA A 337 -2.85 7.72 -20.87
CA ALA A 337 -3.06 7.28 -19.51
C ALA A 337 -3.76 5.90 -19.46
N TYR A 338 -4.75 5.66 -20.33
CA TYR A 338 -5.40 4.35 -20.44
C TYR A 338 -4.40 3.26 -20.84
N GLU A 339 -3.63 3.45 -21.89
CA GLU A 339 -2.61 2.50 -22.35
C GLU A 339 -1.55 2.24 -21.26
N ASN A 340 -1.19 3.26 -20.51
CA ASN A 340 -0.23 3.11 -19.42
C ASN A 340 -0.79 2.23 -18.28
N THR A 341 -2.06 2.35 -17.92
CA THR A 341 -2.65 1.44 -16.90
C THR A 341 -2.61 -0.01 -17.37
N ILE A 342 -2.87 -0.25 -18.67
CA ILE A 342 -2.79 -1.59 -19.28
C ILE A 342 -1.35 -2.12 -19.26
N SER A 343 -0.37 -1.29 -19.64
CA SER A 343 1.05 -1.64 -19.61
C SER A 343 1.51 -1.98 -18.20
N GLN A 344 1.20 -1.14 -17.21
CA GLN A 344 1.60 -1.38 -15.81
C GLN A 344 0.95 -2.63 -15.22
N MET A 345 -0.32 -2.93 -15.54
CA MET A 345 -0.97 -4.17 -15.10
C MET A 345 -0.33 -5.38 -15.77
N THR A 346 0.03 -5.30 -17.06
CA THR A 346 0.74 -6.37 -17.77
C THR A 346 2.08 -6.65 -17.11
N GLU A 347 2.89 -5.62 -16.86
CA GLU A 347 4.19 -5.74 -16.21
C GLU A 347 4.08 -6.26 -14.77
N LEU A 348 3.12 -5.75 -13.99
CA LEU A 348 2.89 -6.21 -12.61
C LEU A 348 2.59 -7.71 -12.57
N VAL A 349 1.65 -8.18 -13.39
CA VAL A 349 1.23 -9.59 -13.39
C VAL A 349 2.34 -10.48 -13.98
N ALA A 350 2.95 -10.10 -15.11
CA ALA A 350 3.98 -10.90 -15.76
C ALA A 350 5.23 -11.07 -14.88
N GLN A 351 5.76 -9.96 -14.34
CA GLN A 351 6.98 -9.97 -13.54
C GLN A 351 6.83 -10.70 -12.21
N ASN A 352 5.60 -10.74 -11.66
CA ASN A 352 5.33 -11.32 -10.35
C ASN A 352 4.53 -12.63 -10.42
N TYR A 353 4.36 -13.21 -11.59
CA TYR A 353 3.55 -14.40 -11.83
C TYR A 353 3.94 -15.59 -10.95
N ASN A 354 5.24 -15.81 -10.73
CA ASN A 354 5.76 -16.98 -10.05
C ASN A 354 5.68 -16.91 -8.51
N HIS A 355 5.48 -15.72 -7.92
CA HIS A 355 5.50 -15.53 -6.46
C HIS A 355 4.31 -16.22 -5.77
N PRO A 356 4.52 -17.23 -4.91
CA PRO A 356 3.43 -17.88 -4.19
C PRO A 356 2.79 -16.98 -3.13
N SER A 357 3.48 -15.97 -2.66
CA SER A 357 2.98 -15.01 -1.67
C SER A 357 1.84 -14.11 -2.21
N ILE A 358 1.76 -13.85 -3.51
CA ILE A 358 0.74 -12.95 -4.08
C ILE A 358 -0.59 -13.70 -4.25
N PHE A 359 -1.66 -13.13 -3.73
CA PHE A 359 -3.04 -13.63 -3.83
C PHE A 359 -3.97 -12.65 -4.55
N PHE A 360 -3.65 -11.34 -4.50
CA PHE A 360 -4.54 -10.30 -4.99
C PHE A 360 -3.80 -9.33 -5.90
N TRP A 361 -4.40 -9.07 -7.05
CA TRP A 361 -4.01 -8.01 -7.99
C TRP A 361 -4.90 -6.80 -7.78
N GLY A 362 -4.37 -5.71 -7.25
CA GLY A 362 -5.07 -4.44 -7.07
C GLY A 362 -5.13 -3.64 -8.37
N ILE A 363 -6.33 -3.29 -8.80
CA ILE A 363 -6.53 -2.57 -10.07
C ILE A 363 -6.66 -1.05 -9.89
N SER A 364 -7.05 -0.57 -8.69
CA SER A 364 -7.04 0.85 -8.35
C SER A 364 -7.21 1.10 -6.86
N ASN A 365 -6.90 2.33 -6.44
CA ASN A 365 -7.10 2.85 -5.09
C ASN A 365 -7.81 4.21 -5.11
N GLU A 366 -8.92 4.33 -4.37
CA GLU A 366 -9.66 5.58 -4.14
C GLU A 366 -9.94 6.41 -5.39
N ILE A 367 -10.07 5.73 -6.54
CA ILE A 367 -10.18 6.39 -7.85
C ILE A 367 -11.43 7.26 -7.99
N LEU A 368 -12.43 7.06 -7.12
CA LEU A 368 -13.67 7.82 -7.06
C LEU A 368 -13.57 9.11 -6.21
N ILE A 369 -12.38 9.47 -5.67
CA ILE A 369 -12.07 10.84 -5.27
C ILE A 369 -12.24 11.76 -6.48
N GLY A 370 -11.77 11.31 -7.65
CA GLY A 370 -12.06 11.97 -8.92
C GLY A 370 -13.50 11.70 -9.43
N THR A 371 -13.75 12.14 -10.66
CA THR A 371 -15.06 12.04 -11.29
C THR A 371 -15.36 10.62 -11.79
N ASP A 372 -16.51 10.06 -11.45
CA ASP A 372 -17.00 8.79 -11.97
C ASP A 372 -17.58 8.95 -13.38
N ILE A 373 -16.86 8.52 -14.40
CA ILE A 373 -17.24 8.59 -15.80
C ILE A 373 -17.10 7.24 -16.51
N GLU A 374 -17.84 7.02 -17.60
CA GLU A 374 -17.81 5.75 -18.32
C GLU A 374 -16.43 5.32 -18.84
N PRO A 375 -15.52 6.21 -19.29
CA PRO A 375 -14.15 5.82 -19.61
C PRO A 375 -13.38 5.20 -18.43
N LEU A 376 -13.56 5.72 -17.20
CA LEU A 376 -13.00 5.13 -15.99
C LEU A 376 -13.55 3.72 -15.75
N ARG A 377 -14.87 3.56 -15.77
CA ARG A 377 -15.53 2.26 -15.56
C ARG A 377 -15.08 1.23 -16.59
N LYS A 378 -14.95 1.66 -17.87
CA LYS A 378 -14.39 0.82 -18.95
C LYS A 378 -12.96 0.39 -18.61
N ASN A 379 -12.10 1.32 -18.21
CA ASN A 379 -10.71 1.03 -17.88
C ASN A 379 -10.60 0.01 -16.72
N LEU A 380 -11.36 0.19 -15.65
CA LEU A 380 -11.39 -0.76 -14.52
C LEU A 380 -11.84 -2.16 -14.96
N ARG A 381 -12.91 -2.27 -15.78
CA ARG A 381 -13.36 -3.56 -16.31
C ARG A 381 -12.30 -4.22 -17.22
N ASP A 382 -11.59 -3.44 -18.01
CA ASP A 382 -10.55 -3.96 -18.89
C ASP A 382 -9.29 -4.40 -18.11
N LEU A 383 -8.90 -3.68 -17.05
CA LEU A 383 -7.84 -4.09 -16.11
C LEU A 383 -8.17 -5.41 -15.41
N HIS A 384 -9.41 -5.55 -14.90
CA HIS A 384 -9.87 -6.83 -14.34
C HIS A 384 -9.75 -7.97 -15.35
N LYS A 385 -10.29 -7.79 -16.56
CA LYS A 385 -10.25 -8.82 -17.62
C LYS A 385 -8.82 -9.15 -18.02
N LEU A 386 -7.94 -8.15 -18.14
CA LEU A 386 -6.54 -8.33 -18.46
C LEU A 386 -5.84 -9.19 -17.40
N ALA A 387 -5.94 -8.80 -16.13
CA ALA A 387 -5.35 -9.55 -15.02
C ALA A 387 -5.83 -11.00 -14.99
N LYS A 388 -7.14 -11.25 -15.16
CA LYS A 388 -7.73 -12.60 -15.20
C LYS A 388 -7.32 -13.40 -16.44
N SER A 389 -7.08 -12.73 -17.58
CA SER A 389 -6.60 -13.41 -18.80
C SER A 389 -5.14 -13.86 -18.69
N MET A 390 -4.32 -13.08 -18.00
CA MET A 390 -2.90 -13.39 -17.76
C MET A 390 -2.73 -14.38 -16.62
N ASP A 391 -3.49 -14.20 -15.54
CA ASP A 391 -3.43 -15.04 -14.35
C ASP A 391 -4.84 -15.34 -13.80
N PRO A 392 -5.48 -16.42 -14.27
CA PRO A 392 -6.80 -16.83 -13.78
C PRO A 392 -6.77 -17.38 -12.35
N SER A 393 -5.59 -17.66 -11.79
CA SER A 393 -5.42 -18.31 -10.49
C SER A 393 -5.55 -17.34 -9.31
N ARG A 394 -5.20 -16.06 -9.51
CA ARG A 394 -5.29 -15.02 -8.47
C ARG A 394 -6.54 -14.17 -8.61
N LEU A 395 -6.93 -13.53 -7.51
CA LEU A 395 -8.11 -12.68 -7.45
C LEU A 395 -7.72 -11.23 -7.75
N THR A 396 -8.64 -10.50 -8.36
CA THR A 396 -8.54 -9.05 -8.49
C THR A 396 -9.26 -8.37 -7.34
N THR A 397 -8.81 -7.18 -6.97
CA THR A 397 -9.41 -6.36 -5.92
C THR A 397 -9.31 -4.87 -6.24
N ILE A 398 -10.13 -4.08 -5.57
CA ILE A 398 -10.16 -2.63 -5.65
C ILE A 398 -10.25 -2.07 -4.23
N ALA A 399 -9.55 -0.98 -3.94
CA ALA A 399 -9.67 -0.24 -2.70
C ALA A 399 -10.59 0.98 -2.93
N GLN A 400 -11.81 0.90 -2.44
CA GLN A 400 -12.80 1.98 -2.56
C GLN A 400 -12.57 3.06 -1.51
N VAL A 401 -12.76 4.31 -1.86
CA VAL A 401 -12.85 5.39 -0.88
C VAL A 401 -14.10 5.24 -0.02
N SER A 402 -14.05 5.64 1.24
CA SER A 402 -15.13 5.49 2.23
C SER A 402 -16.50 5.99 1.77
N GLY A 403 -16.51 7.04 0.95
CA GLY A 403 -17.73 7.64 0.39
C GLY A 403 -18.36 6.88 -0.76
N THR A 404 -17.76 5.82 -1.29
CA THR A 404 -18.33 5.02 -2.37
C THR A 404 -19.61 4.33 -1.90
N PRO A 405 -20.77 4.51 -2.59
CA PRO A 405 -22.01 3.87 -2.19
C PRO A 405 -21.89 2.34 -2.12
N MET A 406 -22.55 1.74 -1.13
CA MET A 406 -22.54 0.28 -0.93
C MET A 406 -23.12 -0.50 -2.12
N ASP A 407 -24.02 0.12 -2.90
CA ASP A 407 -24.65 -0.42 -4.10
C ASP A 407 -24.00 0.06 -5.41
N SER A 408 -22.82 0.69 -5.33
CA SER A 408 -22.09 1.15 -6.51
C SER A 408 -21.73 0.00 -7.44
N GLU A 409 -21.84 0.21 -8.76
CA GLU A 409 -21.40 -0.77 -9.76
C GLU A 409 -19.92 -1.12 -9.67
N HIS A 410 -19.09 -0.23 -9.11
CA HIS A 410 -17.67 -0.45 -8.87
C HIS A 410 -17.40 -1.64 -7.93
N ASN A 411 -18.33 -1.96 -7.04
CA ASN A 411 -18.23 -3.10 -6.12
C ASN A 411 -18.36 -4.46 -6.80
N TYR A 412 -18.77 -4.48 -8.08
CA TYR A 412 -19.02 -5.71 -8.85
C TYR A 412 -18.01 -5.93 -9.99
N ILE A 413 -16.96 -5.07 -10.08
CA ILE A 413 -15.95 -5.16 -11.15
C ILE A 413 -14.93 -6.25 -10.87
N THR A 414 -14.48 -6.38 -9.61
CA THR A 414 -13.41 -7.28 -9.19
C THR A 414 -13.92 -8.53 -8.47
N ASP A 415 -13.07 -9.55 -8.32
CA ASP A 415 -13.44 -10.78 -7.62
C ASP A 415 -13.77 -10.55 -6.13
N VAL A 416 -13.07 -9.62 -5.48
CA VAL A 416 -13.28 -9.18 -4.09
C VAL A 416 -13.17 -7.67 -4.01
N VAL A 417 -13.76 -7.06 -2.99
CA VAL A 417 -13.75 -5.61 -2.79
C VAL A 417 -13.21 -5.26 -1.41
N SER A 418 -12.62 -4.08 -1.31
CA SER A 418 -12.18 -3.50 -0.04
C SER A 418 -12.49 -2.01 0.03
N TYR A 419 -12.58 -1.52 1.25
CA TYR A 419 -12.80 -0.11 1.52
C TYR A 419 -11.70 0.47 2.40
N ASN A 420 -11.32 1.72 2.11
CA ASN A 420 -10.51 2.56 2.98
C ASN A 420 -11.46 3.27 3.95
N HIS A 421 -11.50 2.82 5.21
CA HIS A 421 -12.43 3.36 6.21
C HIS A 421 -11.70 4.12 7.29
N TYR A 422 -12.08 5.40 7.42
CA TYR A 422 -11.48 6.33 8.39
C TYR A 422 -12.52 6.99 9.30
N PHE A 423 -13.64 6.29 9.60
CA PHE A 423 -14.58 6.76 10.62
C PHE A 423 -13.90 6.82 11.99
N GLY A 424 -13.95 8.00 12.62
CA GLY A 424 -13.19 8.31 13.82
C GLY A 424 -11.87 9.04 13.53
N TRP A 425 -11.56 9.35 12.25
CA TRP A 425 -10.48 10.26 11.88
C TRP A 425 -10.97 11.35 10.93
N TYR A 426 -11.16 11.08 9.64
CA TYR A 426 -11.62 12.09 8.67
C TYR A 426 -13.13 12.40 8.77
N GLY A 427 -13.89 11.69 9.57
CA GLY A 427 -15.29 11.96 9.79
C GLY A 427 -15.95 10.88 10.67
N GLY A 428 -17.09 11.23 11.27
CA GLY A 428 -17.83 10.31 12.12
C GLY A 428 -17.09 9.87 13.39
N ASP A 429 -17.51 8.74 13.93
CA ASP A 429 -16.96 8.12 15.12
C ASP A 429 -16.50 6.68 14.83
N VAL A 430 -15.47 6.20 15.53
CA VAL A 430 -14.90 4.85 15.29
C VAL A 430 -15.93 3.74 15.45
N SER A 431 -16.95 3.91 16.29
CA SER A 431 -18.03 2.95 16.49
C SER A 431 -18.92 2.75 15.26
N MET A 432 -18.85 3.64 14.27
CA MET A 432 -19.61 3.54 13.01
C MET A 432 -19.08 2.44 12.08
N ASN A 433 -17.81 2.05 12.21
CA ASN A 433 -17.20 1.05 11.33
C ASN A 433 -17.94 -0.28 11.38
N GLY A 434 -18.23 -0.81 12.56
CA GLY A 434 -18.93 -2.09 12.71
C GLY A 434 -20.30 -2.13 12.04
N PRO A 435 -21.24 -1.23 12.39
CA PRO A 435 -22.55 -1.14 11.74
C PRO A 435 -22.49 -0.96 10.23
N TRP A 436 -21.50 -0.19 9.71
CA TRP A 436 -21.31 -0.01 8.28
C TRP A 436 -20.92 -1.32 7.58
N LEU A 437 -19.93 -2.03 8.14
CA LEU A 437 -19.47 -3.34 7.61
C LEU A 437 -20.60 -4.36 7.59
N ASP A 438 -21.40 -4.43 8.65
CA ASP A 438 -22.56 -5.34 8.75
C ASP A 438 -23.65 -4.98 7.73
N ALA A 439 -23.90 -3.68 7.53
CA ALA A 439 -24.87 -3.20 6.54
C ALA A 439 -24.43 -3.53 5.11
N TYR A 440 -23.15 -3.34 4.79
CA TYR A 440 -22.57 -3.71 3.49
C TYR A 440 -22.70 -5.21 3.23
N HIS A 441 -22.26 -6.04 4.17
CA HIS A 441 -22.32 -7.50 4.05
C HIS A 441 -23.77 -8.00 3.90
N LYS A 442 -24.70 -7.38 4.60
CA LYS A 442 -26.15 -7.69 4.44
C LYS A 442 -26.68 -7.30 3.08
N LEU A 443 -26.24 -6.16 2.52
CA LEU A 443 -26.67 -5.68 1.20
C LEU A 443 -26.09 -6.51 0.06
N ASN A 444 -24.82 -6.91 0.22
CA ASN A 444 -24.01 -7.61 -0.79
C ASN A 444 -23.50 -8.96 -0.25
N PRO A 445 -24.39 -9.94 0.04
CA PRO A 445 -24.02 -11.17 0.75
C PRO A 445 -23.07 -12.08 -0.03
N ASP A 446 -23.00 -11.94 -1.36
CA ASP A 446 -22.17 -12.76 -2.24
C ASP A 446 -20.85 -12.08 -2.62
N ILE A 447 -20.61 -10.83 -2.18
CA ILE A 447 -19.40 -10.09 -2.47
C ILE A 447 -18.48 -10.12 -1.25
N PRO A 448 -17.28 -10.73 -1.35
CA PRO A 448 -16.32 -10.71 -0.25
C PRO A 448 -15.83 -9.30 0.05
N LEU A 449 -16.00 -8.87 1.30
CA LEU A 449 -15.61 -7.54 1.80
C LEU A 449 -14.29 -7.60 2.56
N GLY A 450 -13.39 -6.65 2.32
CA GLY A 450 -12.19 -6.39 3.11
C GLY A 450 -12.11 -4.93 3.56
N VAL A 451 -11.14 -4.64 4.44
CA VAL A 451 -10.76 -3.28 4.82
C VAL A 451 -9.32 -3.06 4.41
N SER A 452 -9.15 -2.27 3.35
CA SER A 452 -7.83 -2.01 2.74
C SER A 452 -7.02 -0.97 3.49
N GLU A 453 -7.71 -0.02 4.17
CA GLU A 453 -7.05 0.97 5.00
C GLU A 453 -7.93 1.37 6.18
N TYR A 454 -7.31 1.56 7.32
CA TYR A 454 -7.85 2.21 8.51
C TYR A 454 -6.69 2.64 9.40
N GLY A 455 -6.81 3.79 10.05
CA GLY A 455 -5.74 4.33 10.89
C GLY A 455 -5.95 5.80 11.22
N VAL A 456 -5.14 6.31 12.13
CA VAL A 456 -5.17 7.70 12.56
C VAL A 456 -3.75 8.24 12.73
N GLU A 457 -3.56 9.54 12.51
CA GLU A 457 -2.30 10.19 12.77
C GLU A 457 -1.94 10.10 14.25
N ASN A 458 -0.69 9.79 14.54
CA ASN A 458 -0.19 9.85 15.90
C ASN A 458 1.28 10.28 15.95
N ILE A 459 1.54 11.30 16.72
CA ILE A 459 2.85 11.92 16.88
C ILE A 459 3.31 11.67 18.32
N THR A 460 4.41 10.98 18.46
CA THR A 460 4.92 10.45 19.75
C THR A 460 5.28 11.50 20.81
N LYS A 461 5.12 12.77 20.46
CA LYS A 461 5.31 13.92 21.36
C LYS A 461 4.02 14.35 22.06
N TRP A 462 2.85 14.10 21.46
CA TRP A 462 1.58 14.58 21.97
C TRP A 462 0.87 13.51 22.81
N HIS A 463 0.34 13.94 23.97
CA HIS A 463 -0.30 13.07 24.95
C HIS A 463 -1.50 13.72 25.61
N SER A 464 -2.53 12.96 25.95
CA SER A 464 -3.74 13.45 26.60
C SER A 464 -4.38 12.41 27.51
N ALA A 465 -4.82 12.83 28.70
CA ALA A 465 -5.66 12.02 29.58
C ALA A 465 -7.11 11.87 29.09
N THR A 466 -7.52 12.75 28.18
CA THR A 466 -8.84 12.77 27.55
C THR A 466 -8.67 12.85 26.03
N PRO A 467 -8.17 11.77 25.41
CA PRO A 467 -7.84 11.78 23.98
C PRO A 467 -9.10 11.98 23.14
N MET A 468 -8.95 12.72 22.05
CA MET A 468 -10.03 13.02 21.11
C MET A 468 -9.55 12.99 19.66
N ASN A 469 -10.48 12.89 18.75
CA ASN A 469 -10.18 12.92 17.31
C ASN A 469 -9.38 14.20 16.94
N HIS A 470 -8.38 14.05 16.07
CA HIS A 470 -7.45 15.09 15.62
C HIS A 470 -6.57 15.72 16.73
N ASP A 471 -6.39 15.06 17.88
CA ASP A 471 -5.41 15.52 18.87
C ASP A 471 -3.99 14.99 18.63
N TYR A 472 -3.83 14.10 17.64
CA TYR A 472 -2.57 13.46 17.20
C TYR A 472 -1.83 12.71 18.31
N THR A 473 -2.52 12.37 19.42
CA THR A 473 -1.92 11.69 20.56
C THR A 473 -1.78 10.18 20.35
N GLU A 474 -0.80 9.56 20.99
CA GLU A 474 -0.68 8.10 21.01
C GLU A 474 -1.86 7.44 21.71
N GLU A 475 -2.45 8.11 22.70
CA GLU A 475 -3.61 7.63 23.46
C GLU A 475 -4.85 7.56 22.55
N TYR A 476 -5.10 8.55 21.70
CA TYR A 476 -6.20 8.47 20.73
C TYR A 476 -5.96 7.37 19.70
N ALA A 477 -4.75 7.26 19.16
CA ALA A 477 -4.41 6.20 18.22
C ALA A 477 -4.60 4.81 18.84
N SER A 478 -4.15 4.63 20.08
CA SER A 478 -4.34 3.38 20.80
C SER A 478 -5.81 3.04 21.04
N TYR A 479 -6.62 4.04 21.39
CA TYR A 479 -8.08 3.89 21.53
C TYR A 479 -8.72 3.49 20.20
N TYR A 480 -8.46 4.24 19.14
CA TYR A 480 -8.99 3.99 17.80
C TYR A 480 -8.67 2.57 17.32
N HIS A 481 -7.39 2.19 17.37
CA HIS A 481 -6.95 0.87 16.91
C HIS A 481 -7.52 -0.25 17.78
N HIS A 482 -7.71 -0.04 19.08
CA HIS A 482 -8.33 -1.02 19.96
C HIS A 482 -9.79 -1.26 19.59
N GLU A 483 -10.57 -0.20 19.33
CA GLU A 483 -11.95 -0.32 18.88
C GLU A 483 -12.06 -1.01 17.49
N MET A 484 -11.13 -0.73 16.57
CA MET A 484 -11.06 -1.41 15.27
C MET A 484 -10.76 -2.91 15.43
N LEU A 485 -9.79 -3.28 16.27
CA LEU A 485 -9.47 -4.69 16.53
C LEU A 485 -10.68 -5.45 17.08
N LYS A 486 -11.37 -4.91 18.09
CA LYS A 486 -12.61 -5.50 18.64
C LYS A 486 -13.71 -5.61 17.57
N THR A 487 -13.80 -4.62 16.68
CA THR A 487 -14.75 -4.63 15.56
C THR A 487 -14.46 -5.79 14.62
N PHE A 488 -13.20 -6.03 14.25
CA PHE A 488 -12.82 -7.08 13.31
C PHE A 488 -12.88 -8.50 13.89
N GLU A 489 -12.55 -8.69 15.17
CA GLU A 489 -12.61 -10.00 15.83
C GLU A 489 -14.01 -10.64 15.78
N THR A 490 -15.05 -9.84 15.69
CA THR A 490 -16.44 -10.29 15.63
C THR A 490 -16.97 -10.44 14.20
N ARG A 491 -16.15 -10.22 13.16
CA ARG A 491 -16.56 -10.21 11.74
C ARG A 491 -15.70 -11.14 10.87
N PRO A 492 -15.86 -12.47 11.02
CA PRO A 492 -15.05 -13.46 10.29
C PRO A 492 -15.30 -13.46 8.78
N TYR A 493 -16.32 -12.76 8.28
CA TYR A 493 -16.58 -12.59 6.86
C TYR A 493 -15.61 -11.62 6.17
N LEU A 494 -14.87 -10.80 6.92
CA LEU A 494 -13.84 -9.93 6.33
C LEU A 494 -12.67 -10.77 5.83
N TRP A 495 -12.41 -10.70 4.51
CA TRP A 495 -11.34 -11.50 3.93
C TRP A 495 -9.94 -10.99 4.29
N ALA A 496 -9.78 -9.70 4.53
CA ALA A 496 -8.54 -9.11 5.02
C ALA A 496 -8.80 -7.75 5.70
N THR A 497 -7.87 -7.37 6.59
CA THR A 497 -7.81 -6.04 7.19
C THR A 497 -6.35 -5.55 7.16
N HIS A 498 -6.12 -4.32 6.65
CA HIS A 498 -4.78 -3.75 6.54
C HIS A 498 -4.73 -2.38 7.23
N VAL A 499 -3.88 -2.27 8.24
CA VAL A 499 -3.62 -1.00 8.92
C VAL A 499 -2.97 -0.03 7.96
N TRP A 500 -3.44 1.19 7.89
CA TRP A 500 -2.77 2.30 7.27
C TRP A 500 -2.07 3.16 8.32
N ASN A 501 -0.78 3.00 8.50
CA ASN A 501 0.22 2.26 7.77
C ASN A 501 1.13 1.51 8.75
N CYS A 502 1.99 0.61 8.29
CA CYS A 502 3.00 0.01 9.17
C CYS A 502 4.02 1.04 9.64
N PHE A 503 4.46 1.90 8.73
CA PHE A 503 5.47 2.91 8.96
C PHE A 503 4.93 4.29 8.64
N ASP A 504 5.37 5.32 9.36
CA ASP A 504 5.26 6.69 8.88
C ASP A 504 6.00 6.79 7.53
N PHE A 505 5.54 7.65 6.63
CA PHE A 505 6.11 7.81 5.30
C PHE A 505 6.07 9.26 4.84
N ALA A 506 6.83 9.61 3.81
CA ALA A 506 6.85 10.96 3.29
C ALA A 506 5.59 11.27 2.48
N ALA A 507 5.02 12.41 2.79
CA ALA A 507 3.94 13.05 2.06
C ALA A 507 4.20 14.56 2.09
N ASP A 508 4.96 15.03 1.11
CA ASP A 508 5.54 16.39 1.12
C ASP A 508 4.49 17.50 1.19
N ALA A 509 3.29 17.22 0.70
CA ALA A 509 2.16 18.15 0.78
C ALA A 509 1.54 18.30 2.19
N ARG A 510 1.89 17.43 3.15
CA ARG A 510 1.28 17.45 4.49
C ARG A 510 1.98 18.43 5.42
N ASP A 511 1.16 19.17 6.18
CA ASP A 511 1.57 20.01 7.32
C ASP A 511 0.55 19.84 8.44
N GLU A 512 0.61 18.72 9.14
CA GLU A 512 -0.39 18.32 10.14
C GLU A 512 0.24 17.97 11.49
N GLY A 513 -0.44 18.28 12.57
CA GLY A 513 -0.04 17.90 13.94
C GLY A 513 1.31 18.45 14.38
N GLY A 514 1.87 19.45 13.66
CA GLY A 514 3.18 20.03 13.91
C GLY A 514 4.36 19.22 13.35
N VAL A 515 4.10 18.35 12.38
CA VAL A 515 5.13 17.61 11.61
C VAL A 515 4.84 17.78 10.12
N VAL A 516 5.72 18.49 9.41
CA VAL A 516 5.61 18.76 7.97
C VAL A 516 6.14 17.59 7.14
N GLY A 517 5.67 17.47 5.90
CA GLY A 517 6.18 16.52 4.90
C GLY A 517 5.95 15.05 5.22
N ARG A 518 4.98 14.72 6.11
CA ARG A 518 4.84 13.36 6.61
C ARG A 518 3.41 12.94 6.89
N ASN A 519 3.09 11.69 6.53
CA ASN A 519 1.95 10.97 7.05
C ASN A 519 2.39 10.18 8.30
N ASN A 520 1.80 10.48 9.46
CA ASN A 520 2.17 9.90 10.76
C ASN A 520 1.21 8.79 11.22
N LYS A 521 0.48 8.15 10.29
CA LYS A 521 -0.40 7.00 10.62
C LYS A 521 0.35 5.69 10.85
N GLY A 522 1.68 5.68 10.71
CA GLY A 522 2.49 4.51 10.97
C GLY A 522 2.40 3.99 12.39
N LEU A 523 2.43 2.67 12.55
CA LEU A 523 2.64 2.01 13.85
C LEU A 523 4.10 2.15 14.33
N ILE A 524 5.00 2.46 13.41
CA ILE A 524 6.44 2.64 13.62
C ILE A 524 6.85 3.96 12.95
N THR A 525 7.77 4.69 13.56
CA THR A 525 8.27 5.95 13.02
C THR A 525 9.00 5.78 11.68
N TYR A 526 9.08 6.85 10.89
CA TYR A 526 9.65 6.86 9.54
C TYR A 526 11.10 6.35 9.48
N ASP A 527 11.89 6.58 10.53
CA ASP A 527 13.27 6.10 10.68
C ASP A 527 13.38 4.64 11.17
N ARG A 528 12.26 3.95 11.38
CA ARG A 528 12.13 2.58 11.91
C ARG A 528 12.63 2.39 13.34
N LYS A 529 13.02 3.43 14.04
CA LYS A 529 13.66 3.32 15.36
C LYS A 529 12.68 3.18 16.52
N LEU A 530 11.44 3.69 16.34
CA LEU A 530 10.50 3.76 17.44
C LEU A 530 9.18 3.07 17.06
N LYS A 531 8.83 2.03 17.80
CA LYS A 531 7.52 1.39 17.80
C LYS A 531 6.58 2.21 18.68
N LYS A 532 5.45 2.66 18.13
CA LYS A 532 4.44 3.44 18.84
C LYS A 532 3.57 2.51 19.72
N ASP A 533 2.81 3.03 20.66
CA ASP A 533 2.06 2.20 21.60
C ASP A 533 1.03 1.29 20.90
N ALA A 534 0.38 1.75 19.83
CA ALA A 534 -0.52 0.94 19.02
C ALA A 534 0.16 -0.29 18.40
N TYR A 535 1.46 -0.24 18.07
CA TYR A 535 2.22 -1.42 17.60
C TYR A 535 2.15 -2.57 18.60
N PHE A 536 2.34 -2.27 19.88
CA PHE A 536 2.32 -3.29 20.94
C PHE A 536 0.91 -3.81 21.24
N LEU A 537 -0.12 -2.99 21.01
CA LEU A 537 -1.50 -3.43 21.04
C LEU A 537 -1.76 -4.49 19.95
N TYR A 538 -1.36 -4.21 18.69
CA TYR A 538 -1.46 -5.19 17.61
C TYR A 538 -0.65 -6.45 17.89
N LYS A 539 0.57 -6.30 18.41
CA LYS A 539 1.40 -7.45 18.81
C LYS A 539 0.71 -8.32 19.85
N ALA A 540 0.00 -7.72 20.80
CA ALA A 540 -0.77 -8.47 21.80
C ALA A 540 -1.93 -9.27 21.19
N TYR A 541 -2.57 -8.76 20.11
CA TYR A 541 -3.66 -9.43 19.41
C TYR A 541 -3.19 -10.51 18.42
N TRP A 542 -2.06 -10.28 17.75
CA TRP A 542 -1.67 -11.06 16.57
C TRP A 542 -0.52 -12.02 16.81
N ASN A 543 0.31 -11.79 17.82
CA ASN A 543 1.48 -12.63 18.11
C ASN A 543 1.16 -13.63 19.23
N GLU A 544 1.55 -14.90 19.04
CA GLU A 544 1.33 -15.96 20.01
C GLU A 544 2.40 -16.00 21.12
N GLU A 545 3.57 -15.39 20.90
CA GLU A 545 4.63 -15.32 21.89
C GLU A 545 4.20 -14.43 23.08
N PRO A 546 4.41 -14.88 24.33
CA PRO A 546 4.06 -14.07 25.51
C PRO A 546 4.68 -12.68 25.46
N MET A 547 3.85 -11.66 25.57
CA MET A 547 4.28 -10.27 25.54
C MET A 547 3.57 -9.41 26.61
N ILE A 548 4.26 -8.37 27.05
CA ILE A 548 3.74 -7.34 27.95
C ILE A 548 4.38 -6.00 27.60
N HIS A 549 3.60 -4.94 27.56
CA HIS A 549 4.05 -3.59 27.26
C HIS A 549 3.29 -2.55 28.09
N VAL A 550 4.03 -1.72 28.82
CA VAL A 550 3.46 -0.55 29.50
C VAL A 550 3.39 0.60 28.53
N ALA A 551 2.18 1.00 28.17
CA ALA A 551 1.93 2.11 27.27
C ALA A 551 2.17 3.48 27.91
N GLY A 552 2.31 4.53 27.10
CA GLY A 552 2.52 5.90 27.56
C GLY A 552 3.91 6.16 28.13
N ARG A 553 4.92 5.40 27.72
CA ARG A 553 6.31 5.55 28.22
C ARG A 553 6.96 6.87 27.80
N ARG A 554 6.48 7.50 26.72
CA ARG A 554 6.93 8.80 26.25
C ARG A 554 6.27 9.97 26.96
N TRP A 555 5.11 9.72 27.53
CA TRP A 555 4.44 10.66 28.43
C TRP A 555 5.01 10.48 29.84
N ALA A 556 6.22 10.98 30.06
CA ALA A 556 6.95 10.74 31.31
C ALA A 556 6.37 11.51 32.50
N ASP A 557 6.01 12.78 32.34
CA ASP A 557 5.43 13.63 33.40
C ASP A 557 3.93 13.34 33.57
N ARG A 558 3.50 13.01 34.78
CA ARG A 558 2.13 12.60 35.10
C ARG A 558 1.54 13.41 36.24
N ALA A 559 0.68 14.36 35.86
CA ALA A 559 -0.16 15.09 36.84
C ALA A 559 -1.22 14.15 37.49
N PRO A 560 -1.88 14.53 38.59
CA PRO A 560 -2.80 13.63 39.29
C PRO A 560 -3.90 12.99 38.43
N LYS A 561 -4.46 13.70 37.47
CA LYS A 561 -5.50 13.20 36.53
C LYS A 561 -4.95 12.34 35.38
N GLU A 562 -3.64 12.20 35.26
CA GLU A 562 -2.93 11.52 34.16
C GLU A 562 -2.30 10.20 34.59
N ARG A 563 -2.68 9.69 35.79
CA ARG A 563 -2.04 8.54 36.44
C ARG A 563 -2.73 7.20 36.16
N ASN A 564 -3.46 7.11 35.07
CA ASN A 564 -3.90 5.83 34.52
C ASN A 564 -2.72 5.17 33.78
N ILE A 565 -2.50 3.88 34.03
CA ILE A 565 -1.46 3.09 33.43
C ILE A 565 -2.12 1.99 32.61
N THR A 566 -1.93 2.04 31.30
CA THR A 566 -2.40 1.01 30.35
C THR A 566 -1.29 0.03 30.07
N VAL A 567 -1.62 -1.26 30.08
CA VAL A 567 -0.70 -2.35 29.77
C VAL A 567 -1.31 -3.21 28.66
N TYR A 568 -0.61 -3.41 27.55
CA TYR A 568 -0.97 -4.34 26.49
C TYR A 568 -0.29 -5.67 26.71
N THR A 569 -1.04 -6.77 26.54
CA THR A 569 -0.53 -8.11 26.80
C THR A 569 -1.43 -9.19 26.19
N ASN A 570 -0.85 -10.32 25.84
CA ASN A 570 -1.57 -11.56 25.52
C ASN A 570 -1.60 -12.55 26.71
N CYS A 571 -1.22 -12.10 27.90
CA CYS A 571 -1.35 -12.87 29.14
C CYS A 571 -2.73 -12.68 29.77
N ASP A 572 -3.21 -13.65 30.58
CA ASP A 572 -4.53 -13.60 31.24
C ASP A 572 -4.64 -12.49 32.29
N LYS A 573 -3.55 -12.19 33.01
CA LYS A 573 -3.54 -11.18 34.07
C LYS A 573 -2.19 -10.52 34.25
N VAL A 574 -2.20 -9.29 34.70
CA VAL A 574 -1.03 -8.45 34.93
C VAL A 574 -0.98 -7.99 36.37
N THR A 575 0.21 -8.03 36.98
CA THR A 575 0.53 -7.40 38.27
C THR A 575 1.31 -6.13 38.01
N LEU A 576 0.81 -4.99 38.52
CA LEU A 576 1.50 -3.71 38.50
C LEU A 576 2.30 -3.51 39.79
N VAL A 577 3.57 -3.15 39.64
CA VAL A 577 4.51 -2.85 40.70
C VAL A 577 4.98 -1.42 40.57
N VAL A 578 4.82 -0.61 41.61
CA VAL A 578 5.25 0.80 41.63
C VAL A 578 6.31 0.98 42.70
N ASN A 579 7.48 1.46 42.32
CA ASN A 579 8.61 1.66 43.26
C ASN A 579 8.97 0.40 44.06
N GLY A 580 8.87 -0.78 43.43
CA GLY A 580 9.17 -2.06 44.06
C GLY A 580 8.03 -2.64 44.94
N VAL A 581 6.89 -1.96 45.06
CA VAL A 581 5.72 -2.41 45.82
C VAL A 581 4.60 -2.81 44.86
N GLU A 582 3.99 -3.97 45.07
CA GLU A 582 2.81 -4.40 44.32
C GLU A 582 1.66 -3.42 44.57
N ALA A 583 1.18 -2.79 43.51
CA ALA A 583 0.10 -1.81 43.56
C ALA A 583 -1.27 -2.47 43.31
N ALA A 584 -1.36 -3.34 42.29
CA ALA A 584 -2.60 -4.04 41.94
C ALA A 584 -2.30 -5.24 41.03
N THR A 585 -3.25 -6.20 40.98
CA THR A 585 -3.29 -7.27 40.00
C THR A 585 -4.66 -7.27 39.31
N ALA A 586 -4.72 -7.28 38.00
CA ALA A 586 -5.96 -7.25 37.22
C ALA A 586 -5.92 -8.24 36.04
N LYS A 587 -7.11 -8.71 35.64
CA LYS A 587 -7.28 -9.57 34.47
C LYS A 587 -7.23 -8.70 33.16
N ALA A 588 -6.56 -9.22 32.15
CA ALA A 588 -6.62 -8.59 30.83
C ALA A 588 -8.00 -8.82 30.19
N VAL A 589 -8.50 -7.77 29.56
CA VAL A 589 -9.72 -7.80 28.76
C VAL A 589 -9.36 -7.20 27.38
N ASP A 590 -9.69 -7.91 26.32
CA ASP A 590 -9.34 -7.48 24.97
C ASP A 590 -7.86 -7.07 24.84
N HIS A 591 -6.97 -7.91 25.38
CA HIS A 591 -5.51 -7.72 25.37
C HIS A 591 -5.00 -6.46 26.08
N ALA A 592 -5.80 -5.83 26.93
CA ALA A 592 -5.40 -4.65 27.68
C ALA A 592 -5.80 -4.74 29.16
N VAL A 593 -5.01 -4.06 30.02
CA VAL A 593 -5.34 -3.78 31.42
C VAL A 593 -5.16 -2.30 31.66
N VAL A 594 -6.17 -1.64 32.21
CA VAL A 594 -6.06 -0.25 32.67
C VAL A 594 -6.06 -0.23 34.19
N PHE A 595 -4.96 0.23 34.77
CA PHE A 595 -4.86 0.52 36.19
C PHE A 595 -5.16 1.99 36.40
N GLU A 596 -6.29 2.27 37.03
CA GLU A 596 -6.77 3.64 37.25
C GLU A 596 -6.13 4.28 38.48
N ASN A 597 -5.89 5.59 38.41
CA ASN A 597 -5.44 6.43 39.53
C ASN A 597 -4.24 5.86 40.29
N VAL A 598 -3.23 5.37 39.57
CA VAL A 598 -2.02 4.78 40.16
C VAL A 598 -1.29 5.81 41.05
N ALA A 599 -0.97 5.42 42.27
CA ALA A 599 -0.30 6.29 43.22
C ALA A 599 1.18 6.49 42.83
N LEU A 600 1.50 7.63 42.24
CA LEU A 600 2.86 8.07 41.99
C LEU A 600 3.26 9.12 43.05
N ARG A 601 4.49 8.99 43.56
CA ARG A 601 5.11 10.04 44.39
C ARG A 601 5.60 11.19 43.51
N ASP A 602 5.82 12.34 44.09
CA ASP A 602 6.46 13.46 43.39
C ASP A 602 7.88 13.07 42.93
N GLY A 603 8.22 13.48 41.71
CA GLY A 603 9.47 13.09 41.05
C GLY A 603 9.43 11.66 40.46
N GLU A 604 10.58 11.03 40.33
CA GLU A 604 10.76 9.77 39.61
C GLU A 604 10.09 8.57 40.29
N ASN A 605 9.37 7.79 39.48
CA ASN A 605 8.74 6.53 39.87
C ASN A 605 9.10 5.44 38.86
N THR A 606 9.42 4.26 39.35
CA THR A 606 9.57 3.06 38.51
C THR A 606 8.25 2.32 38.48
N VAL A 607 7.69 2.08 37.31
CA VAL A 607 6.46 1.34 37.08
C VAL A 607 6.77 0.09 36.26
N THR A 608 6.50 -1.08 36.83
CA THR A 608 6.76 -2.38 36.23
C THR A 608 5.46 -3.17 36.14
N ALA A 609 5.12 -3.61 34.94
CA ALA A 609 4.06 -4.59 34.70
C ALA A 609 4.68 -5.99 34.60
N LYS A 610 4.05 -7.00 35.22
CA LYS A 610 4.54 -8.39 35.25
C LYS A 610 3.44 -9.38 34.88
N CYS A 611 3.81 -10.40 34.12
CA CYS A 611 3.01 -11.59 33.84
C CYS A 611 3.91 -12.83 33.85
N GLY A 612 3.83 -13.66 34.86
CA GLY A 612 4.76 -14.78 35.02
C GLY A 612 6.22 -14.30 35.09
N GLU A 613 7.05 -14.79 34.21
CA GLU A 613 8.46 -14.43 34.13
C GLU A 613 8.76 -13.21 33.24
N ILE A 614 7.79 -12.76 32.42
CA ILE A 614 7.97 -11.58 31.61
C ILE A 614 7.57 -10.29 32.32
N SER A 615 8.29 -9.22 32.04
CA SER A 615 8.01 -7.91 32.62
C SER A 615 8.44 -6.80 31.68
N ASP A 616 7.77 -5.66 31.79
CA ASP A 616 8.15 -4.40 31.15
C ASP A 616 8.16 -3.29 32.20
N THR A 617 9.17 -2.44 32.12
CA THR A 617 9.42 -1.39 33.11
C THR A 617 9.58 -0.04 32.43
N ILE A 618 8.91 0.97 32.95
CA ILE A 618 9.06 2.36 32.54
C ILE A 618 9.37 3.26 33.75
N THR A 619 9.90 4.44 33.47
CA THR A 619 10.10 5.50 34.45
C THR A 619 9.11 6.62 34.18
N LEU A 620 8.35 7.02 35.20
CA LEU A 620 7.41 8.15 35.16
C LEU A 620 7.76 9.16 36.26
N CYS A 621 7.50 10.43 35.96
CA CYS A 621 7.71 11.51 36.94
C CYS A 621 6.34 12.04 37.41
N GLY A 622 6.06 11.89 38.71
CA GLY A 622 4.88 12.52 39.33
C GLY A 622 5.10 14.03 39.42
N VAL A 623 4.22 14.80 38.79
CA VAL A 623 4.23 16.26 38.80
C VAL A 623 2.93 16.82 39.34
N ALA A 624 2.94 18.08 39.80
CA ALA A 624 1.76 18.73 40.35
C ALA A 624 0.73 19.12 39.31
N GLU A 625 1.20 19.56 38.15
CA GLU A 625 0.39 20.08 37.05
C GLU A 625 0.79 19.45 35.70
N HIS A 626 -0.11 19.48 34.74
CA HIS A 626 0.12 19.02 33.37
C HIS A 626 1.31 19.73 32.74
N ASN A 627 2.19 18.95 32.09
CA ASN A 627 3.29 19.52 31.31
C ASN A 627 2.78 19.88 29.90
N SER A 628 2.63 21.19 29.65
CA SER A 628 2.13 21.71 28.36
C SER A 628 3.00 21.34 27.15
N ALA A 629 4.22 20.84 27.34
CA ALA A 629 5.06 20.35 26.23
C ALA A 629 4.47 19.11 25.52
N TYR A 630 3.53 18.44 26.15
CA TYR A 630 2.80 17.28 25.58
C TYR A 630 1.51 17.66 24.84
N THR A 631 1.10 18.94 24.89
CA THR A 631 -0.13 19.40 24.23
C THR A 631 0.18 20.03 22.88
N LEU A 632 -0.54 19.59 21.85
CA LEU A 632 -0.46 20.23 20.52
C LEU A 632 -0.84 21.72 20.61
N PRO A 633 0.01 22.66 20.17
CA PRO A 633 -0.18 24.10 20.42
C PRO A 633 -1.46 24.68 19.82
N ASP A 634 -1.88 24.21 18.67
CA ASP A 634 -3.07 24.69 17.97
C ASP A 634 -4.02 23.53 17.63
N ILE A 635 -4.57 22.94 18.67
CA ILE A 635 -5.51 21.82 18.53
C ILE A 635 -6.79 22.23 17.80
N ALA A 636 -7.20 23.49 17.90
CA ALA A 636 -8.40 23.97 17.21
C ALA A 636 -8.22 23.99 15.69
N ALA A 637 -7.04 24.43 15.20
CA ALA A 637 -6.70 24.34 13.79
C ALA A 637 -6.57 22.87 13.34
N ALA A 638 -5.92 22.02 14.14
CA ALA A 638 -5.79 20.60 13.84
C ALA A 638 -7.16 19.88 13.74
N MET A 639 -8.09 20.22 14.62
CA MET A 639 -9.46 19.66 14.59
C MET A 639 -10.31 20.17 13.41
N ALA A 640 -9.94 21.30 12.83
CA ALA A 640 -10.61 21.89 11.65
C ALA A 640 -10.08 21.32 10.33
N MET A 641 -9.02 20.50 10.35
CA MET A 641 -8.44 19.93 9.13
C MET A 641 -9.39 18.95 8.47
N GLY A 642 -9.62 19.14 7.16
CA GLY A 642 -10.38 18.25 6.32
C GLY A 642 -9.60 17.00 5.89
N ASN A 643 -10.18 16.25 4.97
CA ASN A 643 -9.45 15.15 4.34
C ASN A 643 -8.39 15.71 3.37
N TRP A 644 -7.21 15.08 3.28
CA TRP A 644 -6.10 15.48 2.41
C TRP A 644 -6.51 15.68 0.93
N PHE A 645 -7.51 14.95 0.46
CA PHE A 645 -7.99 15.03 -0.92
C PHE A 645 -9.04 16.13 -1.13
N ASP A 646 -9.49 16.84 -0.11
CA ASP A 646 -10.41 17.95 -0.29
C ASP A 646 -9.79 19.03 -1.20
N ASP A 647 -8.48 19.29 -1.06
CA ASP A 647 -7.73 20.18 -1.95
C ASP A 647 -7.54 19.58 -3.36
N VAL A 648 -7.47 18.27 -3.50
CA VAL A 648 -7.34 17.57 -4.79
C VAL A 648 -8.62 17.65 -5.60
N ALA A 649 -9.77 17.52 -4.94
CA ALA A 649 -11.08 17.71 -5.56
C ALA A 649 -11.33 19.18 -5.96
N ASP A 650 -10.69 20.12 -5.27
CA ASP A 650 -10.84 21.56 -5.47
C ASP A 650 -9.92 22.17 -6.53
N ASN A 651 -8.92 21.45 -7.03
CA ASN A 651 -8.09 21.91 -8.17
C ASN A 651 -8.83 21.88 -9.53
N GLU A 652 -10.09 21.48 -9.56
CA GLU A 652 -10.99 21.80 -10.68
C GLU A 652 -11.59 23.19 -10.40
N GLU A 653 -11.09 24.17 -11.11
CA GLU A 653 -11.45 25.59 -11.07
C GLU A 653 -12.93 25.87 -10.80
N ASN A 654 -13.15 26.82 -9.92
CA ASN A 654 -14.35 27.60 -9.59
C ASN A 654 -15.17 27.14 -8.38
N ASP A 655 -15.11 28.02 -7.33
CA ASP A 655 -16.15 28.16 -6.30
C ASP A 655 -17.47 28.73 -6.89
N GLU A 656 -17.59 28.86 -8.20
CA GLU A 656 -18.78 29.29 -8.89
C GLU A 656 -19.81 28.18 -8.95
N ILE A 657 -21.00 28.46 -8.45
CA ILE A 657 -22.15 27.60 -8.54
C ILE A 657 -22.75 27.73 -9.94
N GLU A 658 -22.39 26.81 -10.81
CA GLU A 658 -22.96 26.75 -12.16
C GLU A 658 -24.31 26.03 -12.12
N VAL A 659 -25.38 26.70 -12.58
CA VAL A 659 -26.71 26.10 -12.73
C VAL A 659 -26.90 25.68 -14.17
N ILE A 660 -27.04 24.38 -14.41
CA ILE A 660 -27.23 23.81 -15.74
C ILE A 660 -28.73 23.61 -15.98
N ASP A 661 -29.26 24.19 -17.06
CA ASP A 661 -30.68 24.06 -17.41
C ASP A 661 -31.07 22.57 -17.67
N GLY A 662 -32.18 22.14 -17.07
CA GLY A 662 -32.64 20.75 -17.14
C GLY A 662 -31.97 19.78 -16.15
N TYR A 663 -31.13 20.26 -15.26
CA TYR A 663 -30.49 19.48 -14.20
C TYR A 663 -30.79 20.03 -12.81
N TYR A 664 -30.69 19.18 -11.76
CA TYR A 664 -30.84 19.64 -10.39
C TYR A 664 -29.66 20.51 -9.93
N SER A 665 -29.93 21.44 -8.99
CA SER A 665 -28.93 22.32 -8.42
C SER A 665 -29.28 22.67 -6.97
N ILE A 666 -28.34 23.24 -6.22
CA ILE A 666 -28.60 23.78 -4.87
C ILE A 666 -29.56 24.98 -4.87
N GLU A 667 -29.81 25.56 -6.05
CA GLU A 667 -30.78 26.64 -6.26
C GLU A 667 -32.23 26.12 -6.31
N ASP A 668 -32.43 24.79 -6.47
CA ASP A 668 -33.75 24.20 -6.42
C ASP A 668 -34.31 24.20 -4.99
N PRO A 669 -35.65 24.30 -4.84
CA PRO A 669 -36.28 24.14 -3.54
C PRO A 669 -35.89 22.81 -2.89
N PHE A 670 -35.59 22.82 -1.60
CA PHE A 670 -35.15 21.62 -0.89
C PHE A 670 -36.17 20.48 -0.96
N ALA A 671 -37.46 20.82 -0.93
CA ALA A 671 -38.53 19.84 -1.12
C ALA A 671 -38.48 19.18 -2.49
N VAL A 672 -38.05 19.89 -3.54
CA VAL A 672 -37.89 19.33 -4.90
C VAL A 672 -36.71 18.38 -4.97
N LEU A 673 -35.60 18.73 -4.31
CA LEU A 673 -34.43 17.84 -4.23
C LEU A 673 -34.76 16.54 -3.49
N VAL A 674 -35.48 16.63 -2.39
CA VAL A 674 -35.85 15.47 -1.56
C VAL A 674 -36.96 14.61 -2.19
N ALA A 675 -37.68 15.11 -3.18
CA ALA A 675 -38.64 14.34 -3.97
C ALA A 675 -37.99 13.36 -4.98
N ASN A 676 -36.69 13.58 -5.30
CA ASN A 676 -35.92 12.70 -6.19
C ASN A 676 -34.96 11.83 -5.39
N GLU A 677 -35.00 10.51 -5.57
CA GLU A 677 -34.19 9.55 -4.80
C GLU A 677 -32.68 9.72 -4.99
N GLU A 678 -32.24 10.08 -6.20
CA GLU A 678 -30.80 10.31 -6.48
C GLU A 678 -30.31 11.59 -5.83
N CYS A 679 -31.14 12.67 -5.87
CA CYS A 679 -30.82 13.89 -5.14
C CYS A 679 -30.77 13.67 -3.62
N VAL A 680 -31.68 12.85 -3.08
CA VAL A 680 -31.65 12.46 -1.65
C VAL A 680 -30.35 11.76 -1.31
N LYS A 681 -29.85 10.84 -2.16
CA LYS A 681 -28.56 10.17 -1.95
C LYS A 681 -27.40 11.18 -1.91
N CYS A 682 -27.37 12.12 -2.87
CA CYS A 682 -26.35 13.16 -2.92
C CYS A 682 -26.37 14.06 -1.68
N VAL A 683 -27.55 14.56 -1.27
CA VAL A 683 -27.69 15.42 -0.09
C VAL A 683 -27.34 14.68 1.20
N LYS A 684 -27.76 13.41 1.33
CA LYS A 684 -27.35 12.56 2.48
C LYS A 684 -25.84 12.35 2.52
N GLY A 685 -25.25 11.99 1.39
CA GLY A 685 -23.82 11.81 1.27
C GLY A 685 -23.06 13.09 1.67
N TRP A 686 -23.51 14.24 1.18
CA TRP A 686 -22.94 15.53 1.51
C TRP A 686 -23.04 15.86 3.00
N PHE A 687 -24.18 15.65 3.66
CA PHE A 687 -24.28 15.79 5.12
C PHE A 687 -23.38 14.83 5.88
N MET A 688 -23.19 13.60 5.37
CA MET A 688 -22.32 12.62 5.99
C MET A 688 -20.84 12.99 5.85
N THR A 689 -20.41 13.56 4.73
CA THR A 689 -19.03 14.04 4.55
C THR A 689 -18.69 15.21 5.49
N MET A 690 -19.69 15.98 5.90
CA MET A 690 -19.54 17.05 6.91
C MET A 690 -19.71 16.58 8.35
N GLY A 691 -19.73 15.25 8.60
CA GLY A 691 -19.93 14.70 9.95
C GLY A 691 -21.35 14.91 10.53
N ASN A 692 -22.32 15.41 9.73
CA ASN A 692 -23.65 15.74 10.22
C ASN A 692 -24.68 14.64 10.00
N LEU A 693 -24.49 13.52 10.70
CA LEU A 693 -25.33 12.31 10.62
C LEU A 693 -26.79 12.59 11.04
N THR A 694 -26.98 13.51 11.97
CA THR A 694 -28.33 13.89 12.42
C THR A 694 -29.12 14.49 11.28
N MET A 695 -28.51 15.42 10.53
CA MET A 695 -29.15 16.02 9.35
C MET A 695 -29.36 14.99 8.23
N ALA A 696 -28.38 14.13 7.99
CA ALA A 696 -28.51 13.05 7.00
C ALA A 696 -29.66 12.08 7.34
N SER A 697 -29.89 11.76 8.61
CA SER A 697 -30.98 10.89 9.07
C SER A 697 -32.36 11.60 9.06
N MET A 698 -32.37 12.91 9.22
CA MET A 698 -33.60 13.71 9.34
C MET A 698 -34.01 14.42 8.05
N ILE A 699 -33.41 14.09 6.91
CA ILE A 699 -33.58 14.84 5.65
C ILE A 699 -35.02 15.04 5.24
N GLY A 700 -35.89 14.04 5.44
CA GLY A 700 -37.33 14.15 5.17
C GLY A 700 -38.05 15.09 6.11
N ALA A 701 -37.69 15.14 7.39
CA ALA A 701 -38.26 16.08 8.36
C ALA A 701 -37.78 17.52 8.06
N ILE A 702 -36.50 17.69 7.70
CA ILE A 702 -35.94 18.99 7.28
C ILE A 702 -36.64 19.49 6.04
N ALA A 703 -36.91 18.64 5.05
CA ALA A 703 -37.66 19.01 3.84
C ALA A 703 -39.10 19.49 4.16
N GLY A 704 -39.77 18.84 5.10
CA GLY A 704 -41.08 19.27 5.56
C GLY A 704 -41.06 20.63 6.27
N MET A 705 -39.96 21.01 6.90
CA MET A 705 -39.80 22.31 7.56
C MET A 705 -39.36 23.41 6.60
N MET A 706 -38.54 23.09 5.60
CA MET A 706 -37.94 24.06 4.69
C MET A 706 -38.84 24.38 3.50
N GLY A 707 -39.71 23.46 3.05
CA GLY A 707 -40.62 23.68 1.91
C GLY A 707 -39.86 24.18 0.66
N ASP A 708 -40.19 25.39 0.21
CA ASP A 708 -39.62 26.04 -0.97
C ASP A 708 -38.25 26.71 -0.72
N ALA A 709 -37.70 26.63 0.50
CA ALA A 709 -36.41 27.19 0.81
C ALA A 709 -35.27 26.39 0.16
N LYS A 710 -34.18 27.06 -0.20
CA LYS A 710 -32.97 26.45 -0.76
C LYS A 710 -32.13 25.82 0.35
N ILE A 711 -31.38 24.76 0.02
CA ILE A 711 -30.49 24.08 0.98
C ILE A 711 -29.43 25.01 1.57
N THR A 712 -29.02 26.04 0.85
CA THR A 712 -28.07 27.07 1.31
C THR A 712 -28.56 27.86 2.54
N MET A 713 -29.88 27.89 2.81
CA MET A 713 -30.42 28.51 4.03
C MET A 713 -30.06 27.73 5.30
N LEU A 714 -29.64 26.46 5.19
CA LEU A 714 -29.16 25.68 6.32
C LEU A 714 -27.76 26.11 6.81
N GLN A 715 -27.05 26.96 6.08
CA GLN A 715 -25.69 27.40 6.43
C GLN A 715 -25.56 27.87 7.90
N SER A 716 -26.52 28.65 8.38
CA SER A 716 -26.51 29.10 9.76
C SER A 716 -26.75 28.02 10.81
N MET A 717 -27.27 26.84 10.41
CA MET A 717 -27.54 25.70 11.27
C MET A 717 -26.44 24.62 11.18
N LEU A 718 -25.61 24.70 10.16
CA LEU A 718 -24.59 23.70 9.83
C LEU A 718 -23.19 24.09 10.33
N GLY A 719 -23.04 25.21 11.02
CA GLY A 719 -21.78 25.66 11.55
C GLY A 719 -20.80 26.17 10.46
N ASP A 720 -19.67 25.53 10.29
CA ASP A 720 -18.56 25.98 9.44
C ASP A 720 -18.72 25.64 7.94
N VAL A 721 -19.93 25.37 7.45
CA VAL A 721 -20.19 25.08 6.04
C VAL A 721 -19.92 26.31 5.17
N THR A 722 -19.04 26.16 4.22
CA THR A 722 -18.57 27.20 3.32
C THR A 722 -19.34 27.24 1.99
N GLN A 723 -19.16 28.32 1.20
CA GLN A 723 -19.68 28.37 -0.18
C GLN A 723 -19.10 27.24 -1.05
N LYS A 724 -17.88 26.82 -0.78
CA LYS A 724 -17.16 25.72 -1.42
C LYS A 724 -17.91 24.38 -1.22
N ASP A 725 -18.41 24.12 -0.02
CA ASP A 725 -19.17 22.90 0.28
C ASP A 725 -20.49 22.86 -0.47
N PHE A 726 -21.14 24.01 -0.62
CA PHE A 726 -22.34 24.11 -1.46
C PHE A 726 -22.04 23.96 -2.94
N ALA A 727 -20.91 24.44 -3.44
CA ALA A 727 -20.46 24.20 -4.81
C ALA A 727 -20.21 22.71 -5.07
N LYS A 728 -19.62 21.98 -4.09
CA LYS A 728 -19.47 20.51 -4.15
C LYS A 728 -20.82 19.81 -4.29
N LEU A 729 -21.78 20.17 -3.44
CA LEU A 729 -23.13 19.61 -3.53
C LEU A 729 -23.79 19.95 -4.89
N ASN A 730 -23.62 21.18 -5.36
CA ASN A 730 -24.18 21.59 -6.65
C ASN A 730 -23.63 20.75 -7.81
N ARG A 731 -22.31 20.48 -7.84
CA ARG A 731 -21.70 19.60 -8.84
C ARG A 731 -22.26 18.17 -8.82
N LEU A 732 -22.62 17.65 -7.66
CA LEU A 732 -23.29 16.34 -7.55
C LEU A 732 -24.72 16.39 -8.11
N LEU A 733 -25.46 17.40 -7.76
CA LEU A 733 -26.86 17.59 -8.21
C LEU A 733 -26.94 17.87 -9.71
N SER A 734 -25.98 18.62 -10.28
CA SER A 734 -25.94 18.96 -11.71
C SER A 734 -25.69 17.75 -12.64
N ARG A 735 -25.47 16.58 -12.09
CA ARG A 735 -25.40 15.30 -12.84
C ARG A 735 -26.74 14.60 -12.98
N ILE A 736 -27.72 15.01 -12.20
CA ILE A 736 -29.06 14.40 -12.14
C ILE A 736 -30.01 15.26 -12.99
N ARG A 737 -30.58 14.64 -14.01
CA ARG A 737 -31.53 15.30 -14.92
C ARG A 737 -32.91 15.45 -14.27
N LYS A 738 -33.50 16.66 -14.41
CA LYS A 738 -34.88 16.93 -13.96
C LYS A 738 -35.94 16.17 -14.76
#